data_070490d9971240573d34180fdadbe754
#
_entry.id   070490d9971240573d34180fdadbe754
#
_cell.length_a   1.000
_cell.length_b   1.000
_cell.length_c   1.000
_cell.angle_alpha   90.00
_cell.angle_beta   90.00
_cell.angle_gamma   90.00
#
_symmetry.space_group_name_H-M   'P 1'
#
loop_
_entity.id
_entity.type
_entity.pdbx_description
1 polymer ?
#
loop_
_entity_poly.entity_id
_entity_poly.type
_entity_poly.pdbx_seq_one_letter_code
_entity_poly.pdbx_strand_id
1 'polypeptide(L)'
;MDRQIAHFFLMRVLPLGLAFGAFHCMNKPMAPVMPQWDVDLSAPIANRTYTLEEIALRDTNIIQVAPGGTQLMLKTSVTADPTYVGDRISLDPINASFGVDLGPFSVNTPPINLCIQIPGFTPGVATIIPPLPPVDIPPVSGDIPFVQSATLESGMVQLKVKNRMGVPVKIETPILLANQGGGTIASFDFGTADILPGAERTADADLAGKVVLQHVRLEAIRISSPGSGLLQMTIPDTMLLATVTTSQLVALSATTTEISPQHFVTTRSIPMGTETLIREVWLNRGALNLRFVSNIDMRMSLRLRLPELLRSSGQAFEQTVSISPRDSFSLSIDLSRARLRSLDGGFLRSLAAECVADLFAAAQGSAVSLRATDFMRVEATSSSVVVDSAIAVLKPTMIVIDERVALKLGEIGTKFSGHIDIPAASMIFTPQTSIKVPMEMNLRFEAKNGTGKTVSLQMPVTKGANGLGTIAFAPGDVGGFLSQISGNLPDSLRVVGNVVLNPDFDTTAPAAIGRNCSFAGNVNLSVPLSMRISDGVFAETLVMGDTTGDGTADHRIDPKELSSFNAGRMFVEIDNGLPLGVKIKLVLLDRNRKPLLVIPQSEGDSITIAAGIVAGGDVQAPAHSSRFVELQNAEIQSLNVADFVQMGVAISTPGSGPVNFNTTDRVRVRVWTQFSYRVKP
;
A
#
# COMPACT_ATOMS: atom_id res chain seq x y z
N MET A 1 -18.69 1.12 -37.22
CA MET A 1 -19.18 1.53 -38.56
C MET A 1 -20.54 2.12 -38.33
N ASP A 2 -20.63 3.42 -38.55
CA ASP A 2 -21.73 4.25 -38.08
C ASP A 2 -23.09 3.93 -38.66
N ARG A 3 -24.15 4.23 -37.94
CA ARG A 3 -25.55 4.31 -38.41
C ARG A 3 -25.68 4.93 -39.82
N GLN A 4 -24.73 5.75 -40.23
CA GLN A 4 -24.74 6.42 -41.50
C GLN A 4 -24.53 5.49 -42.73
N ILE A 5 -23.87 4.33 -42.61
CA ILE A 5 -23.66 3.45 -43.79
C ILE A 5 -24.93 2.62 -44.04
N ALA A 6 -25.57 2.11 -42.98
CA ALA A 6 -26.85 1.39 -43.14
C ALA A 6 -27.98 2.34 -43.57
N HIS A 7 -28.02 3.55 -43.00
CA HIS A 7 -28.94 4.62 -43.44
C HIS A 7 -28.72 5.07 -44.88
N PHE A 8 -27.45 5.08 -45.34
CA PHE A 8 -27.14 5.52 -46.67
C PHE A 8 -27.67 4.57 -47.75
N PHE A 9 -27.62 3.26 -47.53
CA PHE A 9 -28.11 2.27 -48.52
C PHE A 9 -29.63 2.22 -48.56
N LEU A 10 -30.32 2.34 -47.44
CA LEU A 10 -31.78 2.22 -47.36
C LEU A 10 -32.51 3.53 -47.69
N MET A 11 -31.96 4.68 -47.22
CA MET A 11 -32.65 5.96 -47.33
C MET A 11 -32.46 6.72 -48.64
N ARG A 12 -31.36 6.46 -49.35
CA ARG A 12 -31.14 7.12 -50.64
C ARG A 12 -31.53 6.29 -51.88
N VAL A 13 -31.66 4.99 -51.71
CA VAL A 13 -32.04 4.10 -52.82
C VAL A 13 -33.55 3.88 -52.87
N LEU A 14 -34.22 3.71 -51.70
CA LEU A 14 -35.67 3.48 -51.64
C LEU A 14 -36.52 4.76 -51.86
N PRO A 15 -36.22 5.93 -51.22
CA PRO A 15 -37.08 7.11 -51.35
C PRO A 15 -36.92 7.85 -52.69
N LEU A 16 -35.75 7.72 -53.39
CA LEU A 16 -35.59 8.38 -54.68
C LEU A 16 -36.42 7.74 -55.80
N GLY A 17 -36.85 6.48 -55.65
CA GLY A 17 -37.73 5.80 -56.62
C GLY A 17 -39.18 6.30 -56.58
N LEU A 18 -39.55 7.03 -55.55
CA LEU A 18 -40.94 7.44 -55.31
C LEU A 18 -41.19 8.96 -55.42
N ALA A 19 -40.15 9.76 -55.71
CA ALA A 19 -40.25 11.22 -55.72
C ALA A 19 -40.72 11.84 -57.07
N PHE A 20 -41.22 11.03 -58.00
CA PHE A 20 -41.68 11.53 -59.32
C PHE A 20 -43.20 11.71 -59.41
N GLY A 21 -43.86 12.15 -58.35
CA GLY A 21 -45.32 12.39 -58.34
C GLY A 21 -45.76 13.85 -58.41
N ALA A 22 -44.94 14.80 -58.85
CA ALA A 22 -45.36 16.22 -58.83
C ALA A 22 -45.51 16.84 -60.21
N PHE A 23 -46.65 16.59 -60.86
CA PHE A 23 -47.21 17.53 -61.83
C PHE A 23 -48.71 17.70 -61.63
N HIS A 24 -49.09 18.70 -60.89
CA HIS A 24 -50.43 19.24 -60.86
C HIS A 24 -50.48 20.53 -61.68
N CYS A 25 -51.32 20.53 -62.68
CA CYS A 25 -52.26 21.61 -62.99
C CYS A 25 -53.03 21.34 -64.28
N MET A 26 -54.34 21.18 -64.27
CA MET A 26 -55.28 22.12 -64.88
C MET A 26 -56.73 21.61 -64.83
N ASN A 27 -57.62 22.56 -64.58
CA ASN A 27 -59.04 22.36 -64.45
C ASN A 27 -59.75 22.07 -65.80
N LYS A 28 -60.86 21.34 -65.72
CA LYS A 28 -61.75 20.67 -66.66
C LYS A 28 -62.46 21.46 -67.69
N PRO A 29 -62.93 20.81 -68.74
CA PRO A 29 -64.35 20.37 -68.78
C PRO A 29 -64.49 18.88 -69.10
N MET A 30 -65.71 18.35 -68.88
CA MET A 30 -66.08 16.96 -69.08
C MET A 30 -65.54 16.45 -70.43
N ALA A 31 -64.64 15.52 -70.36
CA ALA A 31 -64.03 14.88 -71.48
C ALA A 31 -64.62 13.48 -71.70
N PRO A 32 -64.67 12.98 -72.90
CA PRO A 32 -64.99 11.59 -73.17
C PRO A 32 -64.03 10.66 -72.39
N VAL A 33 -64.53 9.51 -72.01
CA VAL A 33 -63.72 8.47 -71.32
C VAL A 33 -62.52 8.20 -72.28
N MET A 34 -61.39 8.79 -71.93
CA MET A 34 -60.17 8.49 -72.64
C MET A 34 -59.65 7.12 -72.27
N PRO A 35 -59.11 6.38 -73.22
CA PRO A 35 -58.56 5.08 -72.90
C PRO A 35 -57.45 5.21 -71.86
N GLN A 36 -57.49 4.38 -70.83
CA GLN A 36 -56.40 4.20 -69.89
C GLN A 36 -55.26 3.44 -70.60
N TRP A 37 -54.04 3.91 -70.46
CA TRP A 37 -52.88 3.18 -70.97
C TRP A 37 -51.81 3.16 -69.89
N ASP A 38 -51.02 2.09 -69.91
CA ASP A 38 -49.87 1.95 -69.01
C ASP A 38 -48.62 2.51 -69.74
N VAL A 39 -47.84 3.29 -69.02
CA VAL A 39 -46.57 3.86 -69.49
C VAL A 39 -45.44 3.31 -68.66
N ASP A 40 -44.49 2.68 -69.31
CA ASP A 40 -43.26 2.23 -68.64
C ASP A 40 -42.24 3.37 -68.55
N LEU A 41 -41.94 3.76 -67.34
CA LEU A 41 -40.95 4.77 -67.01
C LEU A 41 -39.70 4.11 -66.44
N SER A 42 -38.52 4.44 -66.95
CA SER A 42 -37.23 4.01 -66.44
C SER A 42 -36.49 5.16 -65.80
N ALA A 43 -36.10 5.02 -64.55
CA ALA A 43 -35.38 6.04 -63.81
C ALA A 43 -34.10 5.48 -63.19
N PRO A 44 -32.93 6.10 -63.46
CA PRO A 44 -31.70 5.74 -62.76
C PRO A 44 -31.74 6.28 -61.33
N ILE A 45 -31.41 5.42 -60.35
CA ILE A 45 -31.42 5.76 -58.92
C ILE A 45 -30.02 6.04 -58.40
N ALA A 46 -29.06 5.12 -58.67
CA ALA A 46 -27.71 5.24 -58.19
C ALA A 46 -26.69 4.65 -59.16
N ASN A 47 -25.54 5.29 -59.25
CA ASN A 47 -24.35 4.76 -59.90
C ASN A 47 -23.14 5.27 -59.11
N ARG A 48 -22.68 4.47 -58.14
CA ARG A 48 -21.61 4.90 -57.25
C ARG A 48 -20.61 3.77 -56.98
N THR A 49 -19.35 4.17 -56.87
CA THR A 49 -18.26 3.31 -56.43
C THR A 49 -17.86 3.71 -54.99
N TYR A 50 -17.73 2.73 -54.16
CA TYR A 50 -17.23 2.88 -52.78
C TYR A 50 -15.92 2.12 -52.70
N THR A 51 -14.90 2.72 -52.07
CA THR A 51 -13.60 2.09 -51.81
C THR A 51 -13.41 1.88 -50.33
N LEU A 52 -12.66 0.85 -49.94
CA LEU A 52 -12.29 0.66 -48.54
C LEU A 52 -11.37 1.77 -48.02
N GLU A 53 -10.64 2.45 -48.92
CA GLU A 53 -9.87 3.65 -48.59
C GLU A 53 -10.77 4.78 -48.07
N GLU A 54 -11.89 5.07 -48.78
CA GLU A 54 -12.85 6.09 -48.30
C GLU A 54 -13.46 5.75 -46.93
N ILE A 55 -13.65 4.45 -46.64
CA ILE A 55 -14.16 3.98 -45.38
C ILE A 55 -13.09 4.13 -44.27
N ALA A 56 -11.85 3.78 -44.57
CA ALA A 56 -10.73 3.91 -43.66
C ALA A 56 -10.45 5.39 -43.30
N LEU A 57 -10.57 6.29 -44.23
CA LEU A 57 -10.37 7.74 -44.04
C LEU A 57 -11.45 8.37 -43.11
N ARG A 58 -12.61 7.73 -42.93
CA ARG A 58 -13.66 8.25 -42.05
C ARG A 58 -13.40 7.96 -40.55
N ASP A 59 -12.64 6.91 -40.26
CA ASP A 59 -12.30 6.54 -38.86
C ASP A 59 -10.83 6.15 -38.74
N THR A 60 -9.97 7.14 -38.96
CA THR A 60 -8.50 6.98 -38.92
C THR A 60 -7.97 6.60 -37.50
N ASN A 61 -8.80 6.75 -36.47
CA ASN A 61 -8.40 6.39 -35.12
C ASN A 61 -8.38 4.86 -34.91
N ILE A 62 -9.20 4.12 -35.63
CA ILE A 62 -9.36 2.67 -35.48
C ILE A 62 -8.81 1.93 -36.67
N ILE A 63 -9.09 2.40 -37.92
CA ILE A 63 -8.68 1.75 -39.15
C ILE A 63 -7.50 2.51 -39.76
N GLN A 64 -6.40 1.81 -39.99
CA GLN A 64 -5.19 2.37 -40.59
C GLN A 64 -4.69 1.48 -41.71
N VAL A 65 -3.86 2.02 -42.59
CA VAL A 65 -3.17 1.25 -43.62
C VAL A 65 -1.88 0.68 -43.03
N ALA A 66 -1.59 -0.58 -43.33
CA ALA A 66 -0.35 -1.21 -42.88
C ALA A 66 0.87 -0.48 -43.48
N PRO A 67 1.94 -0.28 -42.73
CA PRO A 67 3.14 0.41 -43.18
C PRO A 67 3.72 -0.25 -44.46
N GLY A 68 3.82 0.53 -45.55
CA GLY A 68 4.41 0.08 -46.80
C GLY A 68 3.53 -0.85 -47.65
N GLY A 69 2.23 -0.98 -47.34
CA GLY A 69 1.29 -1.83 -48.08
C GLY A 69 -0.05 -1.16 -48.35
N THR A 70 -0.99 -1.94 -48.86
CA THR A 70 -2.39 -1.55 -49.10
C THR A 70 -3.34 -2.18 -48.11
N GLN A 71 -2.87 -3.16 -47.32
CA GLN A 71 -3.68 -3.89 -46.37
C GLN A 71 -4.17 -2.99 -45.24
N LEU A 72 -5.42 -3.10 -44.90
CA LEU A 72 -6.01 -2.41 -43.75
C LEU A 72 -5.72 -3.15 -42.46
N MET A 73 -5.63 -2.39 -41.38
CA MET A 73 -5.44 -2.92 -40.02
C MET A 73 -6.30 -2.15 -39.00
N LEU A 74 -6.80 -2.84 -38.02
CA LEU A 74 -7.38 -2.22 -36.84
C LEU A 74 -6.25 -1.94 -35.85
N LYS A 75 -6.19 -0.72 -35.34
CA LYS A 75 -5.27 -0.32 -34.30
C LYS A 75 -6.04 0.25 -33.12
N THR A 76 -5.72 -0.23 -31.93
CA THR A 76 -6.23 0.37 -30.70
C THR A 76 -5.16 0.37 -29.63
N SER A 77 -5.14 1.41 -28.84
CA SER A 77 -4.25 1.56 -27.69
C SER A 77 -5.09 1.82 -26.46
N VAL A 78 -4.86 1.05 -25.44
CA VAL A 78 -5.58 1.19 -24.18
C VAL A 78 -4.58 1.25 -23.04
N THR A 79 -4.71 2.26 -22.19
CA THR A 79 -3.90 2.42 -20.99
C THR A 79 -4.72 1.96 -19.78
N ALA A 80 -4.15 1.03 -19.00
CA ALA A 80 -4.73 0.63 -17.73
C ALA A 80 -4.49 1.72 -16.68
N ASP A 81 -5.46 1.90 -15.79
CA ASP A 81 -5.33 2.84 -14.68
C ASP A 81 -4.16 2.45 -13.77
N PRO A 82 -3.44 3.43 -13.20
CA PRO A 82 -2.31 3.14 -12.34
C PRO A 82 -2.73 2.46 -11.03
N THR A 83 -2.17 1.29 -10.75
CA THR A 83 -2.26 0.65 -9.44
C THR A 83 -1.15 1.18 -8.55
N TYR A 84 -1.51 1.88 -7.47
CA TYR A 84 -0.54 2.47 -6.55
C TYR A 84 -0.10 1.45 -5.48
N VAL A 85 1.15 1.59 -5.03
CA VAL A 85 1.66 0.84 -3.88
C VAL A 85 0.84 1.19 -2.63
N GLY A 86 0.51 2.47 -2.45
CA GLY A 86 -0.38 2.94 -1.39
C GLY A 86 0.12 2.56 0.01
N ASP A 87 -0.80 2.14 0.86
CA ASP A 87 -0.53 1.75 2.26
C ASP A 87 -0.04 0.29 2.40
N ARG A 88 0.32 -0.38 1.30
CA ARG A 88 0.83 -1.77 1.32
C ARG A 88 2.25 -1.88 1.87
N ILE A 89 2.97 -0.76 1.96
CA ILE A 89 4.28 -0.70 2.63
C ILE A 89 4.04 -0.33 4.08
N SER A 90 4.34 -1.26 4.99
CA SER A 90 4.26 -1.07 6.43
C SER A 90 5.50 -1.64 7.10
N LEU A 91 5.81 -1.12 8.28
CA LEU A 91 6.78 -1.73 9.18
C LEU A 91 6.06 -2.72 10.09
N ASP A 92 6.77 -3.81 10.40
CA ASP A 92 6.26 -4.78 11.37
C ASP A 92 6.06 -4.11 12.74
N PRO A 93 5.03 -4.52 13.50
CA PRO A 93 4.81 -3.99 14.83
C PRO A 93 6.01 -4.22 15.75
N ILE A 94 6.41 -3.18 16.47
CA ILE A 94 7.44 -3.28 17.49
C ILE A 94 6.80 -3.84 18.76
N ASN A 95 7.43 -4.85 19.34
CA ASN A 95 7.09 -5.38 20.66
C ASN A 95 8.39 -5.76 21.37
N ALA A 96 8.83 -4.91 22.28
CA ALA A 96 10.08 -5.10 23.01
C ALA A 96 9.92 -4.70 24.47
N SER A 97 10.61 -5.39 25.34
CA SER A 97 10.69 -5.05 26.76
C SER A 97 12.14 -5.13 27.20
N PHE A 98 12.58 -4.12 27.92
CA PHE A 98 13.91 -4.09 28.52
C PHE A 98 13.84 -3.40 29.89
N GLY A 99 14.77 -3.74 30.76
CA GLY A 99 14.83 -3.18 32.09
C GLY A 99 16.25 -2.86 32.49
N VAL A 100 16.37 -2.05 33.52
CA VAL A 100 17.62 -1.71 34.19
C VAL A 100 17.35 -1.80 35.68
N ASP A 101 18.17 -2.58 36.36
CA ASP A 101 18.14 -2.63 37.84
C ASP A 101 18.96 -1.47 38.39
N LEU A 102 18.57 -0.96 39.57
CA LEU A 102 19.26 0.14 40.26
C LEU A 102 20.74 -0.22 40.50
N GLY A 103 20.98 -1.49 40.80
CA GLY A 103 22.29 -1.96 41.25
C GLY A 103 22.68 -1.44 42.64
N PRO A 104 23.87 -1.81 43.11
CA PRO A 104 24.39 -1.26 44.36
C PRO A 104 24.58 0.26 44.28
N PHE A 105 24.24 0.96 45.36
CA PHE A 105 24.24 2.43 45.39
C PHE A 105 24.98 3.00 46.59
N SER A 106 25.51 4.20 46.43
CA SER A 106 26.31 4.88 47.49
C SER A 106 25.40 5.46 48.57
N VAL A 107 25.80 5.23 49.80
CA VAL A 107 25.17 5.83 51.01
C VAL A 107 26.22 6.64 51.75
N ASN A 108 25.89 7.86 52.11
CA ASN A 108 26.77 8.70 52.90
C ASN A 108 26.22 8.81 54.33
N THR A 109 27.11 8.73 55.29
CA THR A 109 26.79 8.99 56.70
C THR A 109 27.78 10.00 57.28
N PRO A 110 27.31 11.02 58.01
CA PRO A 110 28.22 11.91 58.69
C PRO A 110 28.93 11.20 59.85
N PRO A 111 30.07 11.68 60.31
CA PRO A 111 30.78 11.13 61.46
C PRO A 111 29.93 11.18 62.73
N ILE A 112 30.03 10.11 63.52
CA ILE A 112 29.35 9.99 64.81
C ILE A 112 30.37 10.17 65.92
N ASN A 113 30.09 11.06 66.86
CA ASN A 113 30.91 11.28 68.02
C ASN A 113 30.28 10.68 69.29
N LEU A 114 30.97 9.76 69.92
CA LEU A 114 30.55 9.06 71.12
C LEU A 114 31.47 9.43 72.25
N CYS A 115 30.87 9.90 73.34
CA CYS A 115 31.60 10.30 74.51
C CYS A 115 31.69 9.10 75.51
N ILE A 116 32.89 8.62 75.72
CA ILE A 116 33.15 7.52 76.67
C ILE A 116 33.56 8.07 78.03
N GLN A 117 32.81 7.69 79.07
CA GLN A 117 33.08 8.01 80.46
C GLN A 117 33.66 6.75 81.16
N ILE A 118 34.67 6.97 81.95
CA ILE A 118 35.27 5.91 82.74
C ILE A 118 34.54 5.87 84.14
N PRO A 119 33.96 4.74 84.52
CA PRO A 119 33.28 4.66 85.86
C PRO A 119 34.16 5.02 87.04
N GLY A 120 33.61 5.72 87.98
CA GLY A 120 34.33 6.13 89.21
C GLY A 120 34.99 7.49 89.18
N PHE A 121 34.95 8.22 88.00
CA PHE A 121 35.47 9.58 87.83
C PHE A 121 34.34 10.58 87.64
N THR A 122 34.41 11.73 88.29
CA THR A 122 33.42 12.80 88.17
C THR A 122 34.01 13.93 87.27
N PRO A 123 33.39 14.30 86.14
CA PRO A 123 33.85 15.43 85.37
C PRO A 123 33.95 16.74 86.11
N GLY A 124 34.95 17.58 85.78
CA GLY A 124 35.20 18.87 86.41
C GLY A 124 35.94 18.79 87.78
N VAL A 125 36.12 17.62 88.33
CA VAL A 125 36.80 17.42 89.62
C VAL A 125 38.29 17.20 89.39
N ALA A 126 39.14 17.95 90.17
CA ALA A 126 40.59 17.71 90.18
C ALA A 126 40.88 16.55 91.20
N THR A 127 41.47 15.48 90.72
CA THR A 127 41.82 14.30 91.48
C THR A 127 43.11 13.65 91.04
N ILE A 128 43.74 12.86 91.87
CA ILE A 128 44.82 11.95 91.52
C ILE A 128 44.19 10.75 90.81
N ILE A 129 44.55 10.45 89.60
CA ILE A 129 44.10 9.29 88.85
C ILE A 129 44.96 8.08 89.26
N PRO A 130 44.40 7.09 90.05
CA PRO A 130 45.20 5.92 90.40
C PRO A 130 45.53 5.06 89.17
N PRO A 131 46.51 4.16 89.26
CA PRO A 131 46.68 3.14 88.25
C PRO A 131 45.38 2.34 88.06
N LEU A 132 44.87 2.30 86.82
CA LEU A 132 43.66 1.56 86.51
C LEU A 132 44.06 0.19 85.92
N PRO A 133 43.72 -0.92 86.65
CA PRO A 133 43.81 -2.24 85.98
C PRO A 133 42.80 -2.32 84.82
N PRO A 134 42.84 -3.33 84.00
CA PRO A 134 41.85 -3.47 82.90
C PRO A 134 40.40 -3.36 83.44
N VAL A 135 39.71 -2.28 83.08
CA VAL A 135 38.34 -1.93 83.48
C VAL A 135 37.41 -2.02 82.27
N ASP A 136 36.29 -2.67 82.48
CA ASP A 136 35.24 -2.74 81.46
C ASP A 136 34.38 -1.47 81.49
N ILE A 137 34.23 -0.83 80.35
CA ILE A 137 33.42 0.36 80.20
C ILE A 137 32.02 -0.09 79.72
N PRO A 138 30.94 0.46 80.28
CA PRO A 138 29.59 0.20 79.78
C PRO A 138 29.45 0.54 78.30
N PRO A 139 28.63 -0.18 77.51
CA PRO A 139 28.36 0.11 76.15
C PRO A 139 27.94 1.58 75.93
N VAL A 140 28.46 2.22 74.91
CA VAL A 140 28.13 3.60 74.55
C VAL A 140 27.33 3.62 73.23
N SER A 141 26.10 4.07 73.33
CA SER A 141 25.16 4.09 72.19
C SER A 141 25.22 5.40 71.48
N GLY A 142 24.94 5.34 70.19
CA GLY A 142 24.76 6.47 69.31
C GLY A 142 23.90 6.16 68.07
N ASP A 143 23.49 7.20 67.41
CA ASP A 143 22.62 7.07 66.27
C ASP A 143 23.39 7.44 65.01
N ILE A 144 23.24 6.62 63.98
CA ILE A 144 23.71 6.93 62.63
C ILE A 144 22.68 7.88 62.02
N PRO A 145 23.05 9.11 61.72
CA PRO A 145 22.10 10.05 61.14
C PRO A 145 21.63 9.59 59.75
N PHE A 146 20.37 9.87 59.48
CA PHE A 146 19.71 9.65 58.21
C PHE A 146 19.47 8.18 57.82
N VAL A 147 20.20 7.21 58.31
CA VAL A 147 20.08 5.79 57.96
C VAL A 147 19.24 5.08 59.01
N GLN A 148 18.09 4.49 58.60
CA GLN A 148 17.30 3.59 59.47
C GLN A 148 17.85 2.17 59.43
N SER A 149 18.18 1.68 58.25
CA SER A 149 18.85 0.41 58.04
C SER A 149 19.58 0.40 56.70
N ALA A 150 20.69 -0.32 56.63
CA ALA A 150 21.40 -0.57 55.38
C ALA A 150 22.02 -1.96 55.38
N THR A 151 21.91 -2.68 54.27
CA THR A 151 22.69 -3.88 54.01
C THR A 151 23.79 -3.50 53.04
N LEU A 152 25.02 -3.63 53.42
CA LEU A 152 26.18 -3.14 52.65
C LEU A 152 26.75 -4.24 51.79
N GLU A 153 27.09 -3.92 50.53
CA GLU A 153 27.90 -4.72 49.67
C GLU A 153 29.39 -4.56 50.02
N SER A 154 29.78 -3.28 50.24
CA SER A 154 31.14 -2.94 50.56
C SER A 154 31.19 -1.62 51.37
N GLY A 155 32.28 -1.37 52.04
CA GLY A 155 32.52 -0.14 52.75
C GLY A 155 33.51 -0.33 53.88
N MET A 156 34.10 0.77 54.34
CA MET A 156 35.04 0.79 55.45
C MET A 156 34.49 1.67 56.57
N VAL A 157 34.70 1.25 57.76
CA VAL A 157 34.48 2.06 58.95
C VAL A 157 35.76 2.22 59.73
N GLN A 158 36.03 3.44 60.10
CA GLN A 158 37.19 3.83 60.92
C GLN A 158 36.69 4.28 62.30
N LEU A 159 37.20 3.69 63.33
CA LEU A 159 37.04 4.18 64.71
C LEU A 159 38.30 4.94 65.12
N LYS A 160 38.11 6.19 65.42
CA LYS A 160 39.15 7.04 65.98
C LYS A 160 38.86 7.30 67.45
N VAL A 161 39.80 6.93 68.32
CA VAL A 161 39.71 7.19 69.77
C VAL A 161 40.74 8.25 70.17
N LYS A 162 40.26 9.38 70.65
CA LYS A 162 41.09 10.46 71.16
C LYS A 162 41.08 10.45 72.68
N ASN A 163 42.25 10.36 73.25
CA ASN A 163 42.41 10.45 74.73
C ASN A 163 42.39 11.93 75.17
N ARG A 164 41.40 12.32 75.91
CA ARG A 164 41.26 13.66 76.51
C ARG A 164 41.65 13.71 77.94
N MET A 165 42.01 12.57 78.51
CA MET A 165 42.50 12.48 79.93
C MET A 165 43.96 12.97 79.96
N GLY A 166 44.39 13.44 81.13
CA GLY A 166 45.76 13.83 81.34
C GLY A 166 46.75 12.67 81.58
N VAL A 167 46.28 11.45 81.39
CA VAL A 167 47.08 10.22 81.60
C VAL A 167 47.05 9.35 80.36
N PRO A 168 48.08 8.54 80.08
CA PRO A 168 48.02 7.56 79.00
C PRO A 168 46.90 6.53 79.23
N VAL A 169 46.26 6.10 78.18
CA VAL A 169 45.18 5.07 78.23
C VAL A 169 45.54 4.01 77.17
N LYS A 170 45.45 2.76 77.57
CA LYS A 170 45.60 1.61 76.74
C LYS A 170 44.25 0.93 76.50
N ILE A 171 43.95 0.54 75.29
CA ILE A 171 42.78 -0.28 74.91
C ILE A 171 43.26 -1.74 74.95
N GLU A 172 42.67 -2.56 75.81
CA GLU A 172 43.15 -3.91 76.12
C GLU A 172 42.54 -4.99 75.18
N THR A 173 41.35 -4.71 74.63
CA THR A 173 40.62 -5.64 73.76
C THR A 173 40.11 -4.91 72.55
N PRO A 174 39.90 -5.59 71.44
CA PRO A 174 39.22 -4.97 70.27
C PRO A 174 37.87 -4.39 70.69
N ILE A 175 37.64 -3.14 70.33
CA ILE A 175 36.33 -2.48 70.51
C ILE A 175 35.39 -2.98 69.43
N LEU A 176 34.19 -3.42 69.85
CA LEU A 176 33.19 -3.88 68.91
C LEU A 176 32.16 -2.80 68.66
N LEU A 177 31.85 -2.60 67.40
CA LEU A 177 30.66 -1.84 66.97
C LEU A 177 29.55 -2.86 66.70
N ALA A 178 28.44 -2.70 67.39
CA ALA A 178 27.29 -3.59 67.26
C ALA A 178 25.98 -2.82 67.07
N ASN A 179 24.99 -3.43 66.42
CA ASN A 179 23.61 -2.92 66.46
C ASN A 179 23.02 -2.98 67.85
N GLN A 180 22.12 -2.07 68.16
CA GLN A 180 21.52 -2.03 69.51
C GLN A 180 20.80 -3.34 69.92
N GLY A 181 20.20 -4.04 68.91
CA GLY A 181 19.52 -5.34 69.13
C GLY A 181 20.46 -6.56 69.18
N GLY A 182 21.78 -6.37 69.10
CA GLY A 182 22.80 -7.42 68.98
C GLY A 182 23.27 -7.61 67.59
N GLY A 183 24.38 -8.29 67.40
CA GLY A 183 25.03 -8.49 66.09
C GLY A 183 26.17 -7.52 65.86
N THR A 184 27.38 -8.06 65.94
CA THR A 184 28.63 -7.29 65.68
C THR A 184 28.71 -6.85 64.23
N ILE A 185 28.89 -5.55 64.03
CA ILE A 185 29.09 -4.92 62.70
C ILE A 185 30.56 -4.92 62.36
N ALA A 186 31.39 -4.46 63.31
CA ALA A 186 32.84 -4.27 63.11
C ALA A 186 33.62 -4.53 64.40
N SER A 187 34.87 -4.89 64.29
CA SER A 187 35.83 -5.07 65.37
C SER A 187 37.09 -4.27 65.12
N PHE A 188 37.46 -3.43 66.07
CA PHE A 188 38.59 -2.48 65.93
C PHE A 188 39.69 -2.88 66.91
N ASP A 189 40.81 -3.28 66.36
CA ASP A 189 42.04 -3.59 67.11
C ASP A 189 42.97 -2.37 67.11
N PHE A 190 43.23 -1.84 68.30
CA PHE A 190 44.14 -0.68 68.45
C PHE A 190 45.56 -1.10 68.82
N GLY A 191 45.86 -2.36 68.86
CA GLY A 191 47.17 -2.90 69.21
C GLY A 191 47.49 -2.67 70.71
N THR A 192 48.73 -2.86 71.09
CA THR A 192 49.18 -2.88 72.50
C THR A 192 49.75 -1.57 73.04
N ALA A 193 49.88 -0.50 72.17
CA ALA A 193 50.49 0.73 72.55
C ALA A 193 49.49 1.71 73.24
N ASP A 194 49.97 2.48 74.19
CA ASP A 194 49.19 3.50 74.89
C ASP A 194 48.79 4.67 74.00
N ILE A 195 47.63 5.24 74.26
CA ILE A 195 47.18 6.51 73.69
C ILE A 195 47.59 7.61 74.68
N LEU A 196 48.60 8.41 74.28
CA LEU A 196 49.11 9.48 75.14
C LEU A 196 48.06 10.59 75.34
N PRO A 197 48.18 11.42 76.41
CA PRO A 197 47.28 12.54 76.61
C PRO A 197 47.19 13.46 75.39
N GLY A 198 45.96 13.74 74.96
CA GLY A 198 45.68 14.54 73.72
C GLY A 198 45.88 13.83 72.44
N ALA A 199 46.51 12.66 72.40
CA ALA A 199 46.73 11.87 71.18
C ALA A 199 45.47 11.12 70.74
N GLU A 200 45.50 10.70 69.49
CA GLU A 200 44.43 9.88 68.90
C GLU A 200 44.99 8.64 68.22
N ARG A 201 44.21 7.59 68.18
CA ARG A 201 44.49 6.37 67.42
C ARG A 201 43.30 5.98 66.56
N THR A 202 43.60 5.39 65.43
CA THR A 202 42.58 4.90 64.50
C THR A 202 42.72 3.42 64.29
N ALA A 203 41.58 2.76 64.09
CA ALA A 203 41.50 1.37 63.60
C ALA A 203 40.39 1.30 62.53
N ASP A 204 40.67 0.55 61.50
CA ASP A 204 39.75 0.39 60.38
C ASP A 204 39.12 -1.03 60.40
N ALA A 205 37.89 -1.14 59.93
CA ALA A 205 37.24 -2.41 59.75
C ALA A 205 36.38 -2.43 58.48
N ASP A 206 36.25 -3.61 57.88
CA ASP A 206 35.44 -3.85 56.69
C ASP A 206 33.95 -4.07 57.06
N LEU A 207 33.06 -3.44 56.32
CA LEU A 207 31.63 -3.51 56.46
C LEU A 207 30.98 -4.39 55.38
N ALA A 208 31.72 -5.07 54.53
CA ALA A 208 31.18 -5.92 53.48
C ALA A 208 30.24 -7.00 54.02
N GLY A 209 29.04 -7.09 53.46
CA GLY A 209 27.98 -8.02 53.86
C GLY A 209 27.34 -7.75 55.20
N LYS A 210 27.61 -6.61 55.84
CA LYS A 210 27.05 -6.24 57.14
C LYS A 210 25.71 -5.54 57.02
N VAL A 211 24.87 -5.77 58.00
CA VAL A 211 23.60 -5.04 58.19
C VAL A 211 23.85 -3.99 59.26
N VAL A 212 23.66 -2.74 58.93
CA VAL A 212 23.82 -1.59 59.81
C VAL A 212 22.44 -1.01 60.11
N LEU A 213 22.09 -0.84 61.37
CA LEU A 213 20.87 -0.20 61.84
C LEU A 213 21.14 1.21 62.35
N GLN A 214 20.10 2.03 62.47
CA GLN A 214 20.19 3.40 62.98
C GLN A 214 20.89 3.48 64.33
N HIS A 215 20.50 2.61 65.26
CA HIS A 215 21.03 2.62 66.60
C HIS A 215 22.20 1.64 66.75
N VAL A 216 23.37 2.18 66.96
CA VAL A 216 24.62 1.41 67.14
C VAL A 216 25.19 1.65 68.54
N ARG A 217 26.05 0.75 68.99
CA ARG A 217 26.74 0.86 70.25
C ARG A 217 28.17 0.33 70.16
N LEU A 218 29.07 0.99 70.81
CA LEU A 218 30.42 0.46 71.09
C LEU A 218 30.36 -0.45 72.31
N GLU A 219 30.84 -1.66 72.19
CA GLU A 219 30.86 -2.69 73.19
C GLU A 219 32.28 -3.22 73.41
N ALA A 220 32.47 -4.00 74.46
CA ALA A 220 33.71 -4.67 74.85
C ALA A 220 34.88 -3.63 74.99
N ILE A 221 34.55 -2.43 75.44
CA ILE A 221 35.53 -1.39 75.71
C ILE A 221 36.24 -1.71 77.04
N ARG A 222 37.46 -2.20 76.94
CA ARG A 222 38.27 -2.52 78.09
C ARG A 222 39.55 -1.69 78.03
N ILE A 223 39.78 -0.92 79.10
CA ILE A 223 40.92 0.03 79.11
C ILE A 223 41.72 -0.17 80.40
N SER A 224 43.00 0.21 80.29
CA SER A 224 43.90 0.34 81.45
C SER A 224 44.64 1.66 81.41
N SER A 225 45.24 2.09 82.52
CA SER A 225 46.03 3.30 82.61
C SER A 225 47.10 3.19 83.68
N PRO A 226 48.30 3.68 83.51
CA PRO A 226 49.30 3.75 84.61
C PRO A 226 48.96 4.79 85.65
N GLY A 227 47.91 5.61 85.44
CA GLY A 227 47.53 6.68 86.37
C GLY A 227 48.36 7.95 86.28
N SER A 228 48.09 8.94 87.13
CA SER A 228 48.79 10.24 87.16
C SER A 228 49.94 10.33 88.21
N GLY A 229 50.20 9.24 88.83
CA GLY A 229 51.16 9.24 89.98
C GLY A 229 50.68 10.13 91.13
N LEU A 230 51.45 11.17 91.45
CA LEU A 230 51.10 12.17 92.50
C LEU A 230 50.48 13.46 91.92
N LEU A 231 50.31 13.56 90.59
CA LEU A 231 49.77 14.76 89.95
C LEU A 231 48.24 14.78 89.98
N GLN A 232 47.68 15.86 90.45
CA GLN A 232 46.23 16.10 90.38
C GLN A 232 45.91 16.53 88.89
N MET A 233 44.90 15.88 88.36
CA MET A 233 44.43 16.17 87.04
C MET A 233 42.92 16.50 87.10
N THR A 234 42.50 17.54 86.31
CA THR A 234 41.05 17.80 86.18
C THR A 234 40.47 16.79 85.19
N ILE A 235 39.45 16.10 85.67
CA ILE A 235 38.73 15.12 84.80
C ILE A 235 37.93 15.86 83.75
N PRO A 236 38.17 15.63 82.42
CA PRO A 236 37.44 16.30 81.38
C PRO A 236 36.01 15.80 81.27
N ASP A 237 35.06 16.62 80.75
CA ASP A 237 33.65 16.23 80.53
C ASP A 237 33.54 15.03 79.62
N THR A 238 34.43 14.86 78.65
CA THR A 238 34.57 13.67 77.81
C THR A 238 35.97 13.10 78.03
N MET A 239 36.06 11.90 78.57
CA MET A 239 37.36 11.28 78.90
C MET A 239 38.02 10.68 77.73
N LEU A 240 37.27 9.91 76.96
CA LEU A 240 37.67 9.47 75.60
C LEU A 240 36.61 9.88 74.63
N LEU A 241 37.05 10.45 73.47
CA LEU A 241 36.15 10.76 72.37
C LEU A 241 36.35 9.72 71.24
N ALA A 242 35.33 8.91 71.06
CA ALA A 242 35.30 7.96 69.93
C ALA A 242 34.55 8.58 68.76
N THR A 243 35.20 8.70 67.62
CA THR A 243 34.60 9.18 66.37
C THR A 243 34.55 8.02 65.41
N VAL A 244 33.35 7.66 64.99
CA VAL A 244 33.07 6.64 63.95
C VAL A 244 32.89 7.37 62.61
N THR A 245 33.74 7.06 61.66
CA THR A 245 33.69 7.62 60.30
C THR A 245 33.58 6.50 59.30
N THR A 246 32.69 6.61 58.36
CA THR A 246 32.54 5.65 57.25
C THR A 246 33.08 6.22 55.98
N SER A 247 33.55 5.34 55.08
CA SER A 247 34.00 5.71 53.73
C SER A 247 33.60 4.67 52.71
N GLN A 248 33.28 5.12 51.53
CA GLN A 248 32.96 4.26 50.35
C GLN A 248 31.86 3.24 50.65
N LEU A 249 30.79 3.65 51.34
CA LEU A 249 29.67 2.76 51.62
C LEU A 249 28.87 2.53 50.35
N VAL A 250 28.77 1.27 49.91
CA VAL A 250 27.94 0.80 48.83
C VAL A 250 26.91 -0.16 49.42
N ALA A 251 25.63 0.13 49.23
CA ALA A 251 24.53 -0.64 49.78
C ALA A 251 23.84 -1.51 48.75
N LEU A 252 23.46 -2.73 49.13
CA LEU A 252 22.50 -3.60 48.42
C LEU A 252 21.06 -3.22 48.74
N SER A 253 20.82 -2.70 49.96
CA SER A 253 19.54 -2.13 50.34
C SER A 253 19.77 -1.08 51.44
N ALA A 254 18.94 -0.04 51.42
CA ALA A 254 18.94 0.96 52.50
C ALA A 254 17.56 1.58 52.66
N THR A 255 17.19 1.85 53.91
CA THR A 255 16.10 2.75 54.30
C THR A 255 16.73 3.98 54.90
N THR A 256 16.57 5.13 54.28
CA THR A 256 17.28 6.35 54.68
C THR A 256 16.43 7.59 54.39
N THR A 257 16.66 8.65 55.12
CA THR A 257 16.03 9.96 54.93
C THR A 257 16.87 10.90 54.06
N GLU A 258 18.11 10.52 53.72
CA GLU A 258 19.00 11.28 52.87
C GLU A 258 19.78 10.34 51.95
N ILE A 259 19.59 10.51 50.63
CA ILE A 259 20.34 9.82 49.59
C ILE A 259 20.96 10.87 48.66
N SER A 260 22.22 10.69 48.35
CA SER A 260 22.89 11.50 47.33
C SER A 260 22.22 11.26 45.96
N PRO A 261 22.09 12.29 45.13
CA PRO A 261 21.62 12.13 43.76
C PRO A 261 22.39 11.03 43.03
N GLN A 262 21.66 10.14 42.36
CA GLN A 262 22.22 9.05 41.57
C GLN A 262 21.98 9.33 40.11
N HIS A 263 22.96 9.02 39.28
CA HIS A 263 22.95 9.25 37.83
C HIS A 263 23.23 7.94 37.11
N PHE A 264 22.29 7.50 36.29
CA PHE A 264 22.39 6.26 35.52
C PHE A 264 22.31 6.56 34.03
N VAL A 265 23.23 6.00 33.27
CA VAL A 265 23.23 6.07 31.80
C VAL A 265 23.18 4.65 31.27
N THR A 266 22.22 4.37 30.43
CA THR A 266 22.11 3.08 29.76
C THR A 266 21.67 3.24 28.32
N THR A 267 22.22 2.39 27.44
CA THR A 267 21.79 2.28 26.06
C THR A 267 21.23 0.88 25.85
N ARG A 268 20.04 0.81 25.32
CA ARG A 268 19.35 -0.46 24.99
C ARG A 268 18.91 -0.44 23.55
N SER A 269 18.72 -1.61 22.99
CA SER A 269 18.30 -1.80 21.60
C SER A 269 16.86 -2.27 21.56
N ILE A 270 16.02 -1.54 20.83
CA ILE A 270 14.65 -1.93 20.51
C ILE A 270 14.72 -2.65 19.15
N PRO A 271 14.55 -3.96 19.08
CA PRO A 271 14.64 -4.69 17.83
C PRO A 271 13.51 -4.27 16.88
N MET A 272 13.85 -4.07 15.62
CA MET A 272 12.90 -3.92 14.53
C MET A 272 12.75 -5.26 13.81
N GLY A 273 11.61 -5.50 13.16
CA GLY A 273 11.40 -6.72 12.40
C GLY A 273 12.53 -6.96 11.39
N THR A 274 12.97 -8.21 11.29
CA THR A 274 14.19 -8.58 10.57
C THR A 274 14.01 -8.82 9.08
N GLU A 275 12.77 -8.86 8.61
CA GLU A 275 12.45 -9.32 7.25
C GLU A 275 12.69 -8.26 6.16
N THR A 276 12.61 -6.98 6.50
CA THR A 276 12.86 -5.88 5.56
C THR A 276 14.14 -5.15 5.96
N LEU A 277 15.12 -5.09 5.05
CA LEU A 277 16.37 -4.38 5.28
C LEU A 277 16.18 -2.90 4.95
N ILE A 278 15.90 -2.10 5.98
CA ILE A 278 15.62 -0.67 5.84
C ILE A 278 16.90 0.12 6.06
N ARG A 279 17.22 1.01 5.13
CA ARG A 279 18.29 2.00 5.29
C ARG A 279 17.74 3.31 5.82
N GLU A 280 16.60 3.70 5.28
CA GLU A 280 15.91 4.93 5.62
C GLU A 280 14.42 4.79 5.29
N VAL A 281 13.55 5.36 6.13
CA VAL A 281 12.11 5.35 5.92
C VAL A 281 11.46 6.64 6.41
N TRP A 282 10.59 7.19 5.61
CA TRP A 282 9.69 8.29 5.97
C TRP A 282 8.33 7.70 6.33
N LEU A 283 7.86 8.06 7.51
CA LEU A 283 6.64 7.51 8.09
C LEU A 283 5.45 8.41 7.77
N ASN A 284 4.33 7.81 7.40
CA ASN A 284 3.09 8.53 7.13
C ASN A 284 2.21 8.62 8.37
N ARG A 285 2.03 7.49 9.05
CA ARG A 285 1.24 7.41 10.29
C ARG A 285 1.66 6.21 11.12
N GLY A 286 1.46 6.32 12.41
CA GLY A 286 1.77 5.30 13.40
C GLY A 286 2.07 5.94 14.74
N ALA A 287 2.17 5.12 15.77
CA ALA A 287 2.58 5.53 17.10
C ALA A 287 3.51 4.50 17.71
N LEU A 288 4.53 4.97 18.42
CA LEU A 288 5.36 4.16 19.30
C LEU A 288 4.96 4.47 20.74
N ASN A 289 4.40 3.48 21.42
CA ASN A 289 3.99 3.61 22.79
C ASN A 289 5.05 3.02 23.71
N LEU A 290 5.55 3.82 24.63
CA LEU A 290 6.52 3.43 25.63
C LEU A 290 5.85 3.49 26.99
N ARG A 291 5.85 2.38 27.71
CA ARG A 291 5.38 2.30 29.08
C ARG A 291 6.58 2.09 29.99
N PHE A 292 6.81 3.05 30.87
CA PHE A 292 7.85 3.02 31.89
C PHE A 292 7.20 2.52 33.18
N VAL A 293 7.78 1.50 33.80
CA VAL A 293 7.34 0.95 35.09
C VAL A 293 8.52 0.97 36.03
N SER A 294 8.40 1.68 37.12
CA SER A 294 9.45 1.75 38.15
C SER A 294 8.91 1.31 39.51
N ASN A 295 9.65 0.45 40.22
CA ASN A 295 9.42 0.16 41.62
C ASN A 295 10.37 0.93 42.57
N ILE A 296 11.22 1.80 42.01
CA ILE A 296 12.16 2.62 42.75
C ILE A 296 11.39 3.65 43.59
N ASP A 297 11.66 3.71 44.88
CA ASP A 297 10.96 4.55 45.85
C ASP A 297 11.51 6.00 45.89
N MET A 298 11.85 6.51 44.71
CA MET A 298 12.35 7.88 44.54
C MET A 298 11.76 8.51 43.28
N ARG A 299 11.59 9.83 43.32
CA ARG A 299 11.29 10.60 42.13
C ARG A 299 12.51 10.60 41.21
N MET A 300 12.26 10.33 39.92
CA MET A 300 13.32 10.36 38.93
C MET A 300 12.95 11.26 37.72
N SER A 301 13.95 11.84 37.11
CA SER A 301 13.87 12.43 35.79
C SER A 301 14.51 11.48 34.80
N LEU A 302 13.75 11.05 33.80
CA LEU A 302 14.24 10.19 32.74
C LEU A 302 14.31 10.98 31.43
N ARG A 303 15.49 11.09 30.87
CA ARG A 303 15.72 11.61 29.53
C ARG A 303 15.92 10.43 28.57
N LEU A 304 14.96 10.27 27.65
CA LEU A 304 15.02 9.28 26.57
C LEU A 304 15.40 9.94 25.28
N ARG A 305 16.37 9.38 24.57
CA ARG A 305 16.77 9.77 23.24
C ARG A 305 16.79 8.57 22.31
N LEU A 306 16.19 8.73 21.11
CA LEU A 306 16.16 7.73 20.05
C LEU A 306 16.88 8.35 18.84
N PRO A 307 18.19 8.11 18.68
CA PRO A 307 18.99 8.84 17.68
C PRO A 307 18.64 8.51 16.23
N GLU A 308 18.14 7.30 15.94
CA GLU A 308 17.70 6.88 14.61
C GLU A 308 16.30 7.40 14.25
N LEU A 309 15.50 7.84 15.24
CA LEU A 309 14.18 8.41 15.02
C LEU A 309 14.30 9.93 14.92
N LEU A 310 14.15 10.46 13.73
CA LEU A 310 14.19 11.89 13.47
C LEU A 310 12.76 12.45 13.40
N ARG A 311 12.53 13.55 14.10
CA ARG A 311 11.29 14.34 14.00
C ARG A 311 11.20 15.00 12.62
N SER A 312 10.05 15.55 12.29
CA SER A 312 9.87 16.35 11.06
C SER A 312 10.85 17.53 10.93
N SER A 313 11.40 18.02 12.04
CA SER A 313 12.46 19.03 12.07
C SER A 313 13.85 18.51 11.65
N GLY A 314 14.01 17.20 11.48
CA GLY A 314 15.29 16.54 11.23
C GLY A 314 16.14 16.28 12.47
N GLN A 315 15.68 16.66 13.66
CA GLN A 315 16.36 16.39 14.93
C GLN A 315 15.97 15.02 15.47
N ALA A 316 16.93 14.35 16.15
CA ALA A 316 16.66 13.10 16.85
C ALA A 316 15.55 13.29 17.88
N PHE A 317 14.76 12.26 18.07
CA PHE A 317 13.75 12.28 19.11
C PHE A 317 14.40 12.30 20.48
N GLU A 318 14.05 13.29 21.29
CA GLU A 318 14.47 13.42 22.68
C GLU A 318 13.30 13.92 23.53
N GLN A 319 13.10 13.28 24.67
CA GLN A 319 12.02 13.62 25.61
C GLN A 319 12.49 13.38 27.03
N THR A 320 12.21 14.34 27.93
CA THR A 320 12.42 14.20 29.36
C THR A 320 11.06 14.02 30.04
N VAL A 321 10.98 13.04 30.92
CA VAL A 321 9.77 12.73 31.69
C VAL A 321 10.13 12.61 33.18
N SER A 322 9.22 13.03 34.07
CA SER A 322 9.32 12.81 35.51
C SER A 322 8.46 11.61 35.90
N ILE A 323 9.04 10.69 36.68
CA ILE A 323 8.37 9.50 37.17
C ILE A 323 8.31 9.63 38.70
N SER A 324 7.12 9.47 39.28
CA SER A 324 6.89 9.47 40.72
C SER A 324 7.42 8.18 41.35
N PRO A 325 7.66 8.16 42.69
CA PRO A 325 8.07 6.94 43.40
C PRO A 325 7.10 5.78 43.15
N ARG A 326 7.63 4.61 42.77
CA ARG A 326 6.87 3.35 42.56
C ARG A 326 5.70 3.49 41.62
N ASP A 327 5.86 4.23 40.55
CA ASP A 327 4.80 4.58 39.61
C ASP A 327 5.11 4.11 38.18
N SER A 328 4.12 4.24 37.30
CA SER A 328 4.28 3.99 35.86
C SER A 328 3.89 5.23 35.08
N PHE A 329 4.59 5.42 33.95
CA PHE A 329 4.34 6.51 33.03
C PHE A 329 4.23 5.96 31.61
N SER A 330 3.25 6.43 30.84
CA SER A 330 3.10 6.06 29.44
C SER A 330 3.36 7.26 28.56
N LEU A 331 4.19 7.05 27.54
CA LEU A 331 4.53 8.03 26.53
C LEU A 331 4.13 7.49 25.15
N SER A 332 3.26 8.19 24.47
CA SER A 332 2.94 7.91 23.06
C SER A 332 3.68 8.87 22.17
N ILE A 333 4.50 8.33 21.29
CA ILE A 333 5.29 9.09 20.30
C ILE A 333 4.56 8.99 18.97
N ASP A 334 4.02 10.10 18.48
CA ASP A 334 3.46 10.18 17.14
C ASP A 334 4.59 10.07 16.12
N LEU A 335 4.50 9.05 15.27
CA LEU A 335 5.44 8.78 14.19
C LEU A 335 5.05 9.46 12.86
N SER A 336 3.95 10.18 12.82
CA SER A 336 3.52 10.89 11.61
C SER A 336 4.57 11.88 11.14
N ARG A 337 4.98 11.75 9.87
CA ARG A 337 6.05 12.56 9.26
C ARG A 337 7.43 12.41 9.92
N ALA A 338 7.61 11.42 10.77
CA ALA A 338 8.92 11.09 11.30
C ALA A 338 9.75 10.32 10.26
N ARG A 339 11.04 10.29 10.47
CA ARG A 339 12.01 9.60 9.62
C ARG A 339 12.84 8.67 10.47
N LEU A 340 12.93 7.41 10.09
CA LEU A 340 13.90 6.48 10.66
C LEU A 340 15.08 6.36 9.71
N ARG A 341 16.29 6.49 10.25
CA ARG A 341 17.52 6.44 9.47
C ARG A 341 18.62 5.74 10.25
N SER A 342 19.33 4.82 9.60
CA SER A 342 20.54 4.24 10.13
C SER A 342 21.64 5.31 10.28
N LEU A 343 22.32 5.32 11.40
CA LEU A 343 23.38 6.27 11.70
C LEU A 343 24.71 5.92 11.01
N ASP A 344 24.96 4.65 10.77
CA ASP A 344 26.16 4.12 10.13
C ASP A 344 26.06 4.03 8.61
N GLY A 345 24.89 4.38 8.05
CA GLY A 345 24.60 4.25 6.62
C GLY A 345 24.32 2.82 6.16
N GLY A 346 24.33 1.84 7.06
CA GLY A 346 23.93 0.45 6.83
C GLY A 346 22.42 0.25 6.89
N PHE A 347 21.99 -0.95 7.26
CA PHE A 347 20.58 -1.27 7.46
C PHE A 347 20.18 -1.14 8.93
N LEU A 348 19.03 -0.53 9.17
CA LEU A 348 18.44 -0.36 10.47
C LEU A 348 17.85 -1.69 10.97
N ARG A 349 18.48 -2.31 11.95
CA ARG A 349 18.02 -3.58 12.56
C ARG A 349 17.34 -3.36 13.90
N SER A 350 17.65 -2.25 14.54
CA SER A 350 17.13 -1.88 15.84
C SER A 350 17.19 -0.37 16.03
N LEU A 351 16.41 0.15 16.96
CA LEU A 351 16.51 1.53 17.43
C LEU A 351 17.29 1.56 18.73
N ALA A 352 18.31 2.38 18.81
CA ALA A 352 18.99 2.64 20.08
C ALA A 352 18.08 3.48 20.99
N ALA A 353 17.91 3.06 22.22
CA ALA A 353 17.24 3.79 23.27
C ALA A 353 18.31 4.23 24.30
N GLU A 354 18.73 5.47 24.21
CA GLU A 354 19.64 6.10 25.16
C GLU A 354 18.79 6.66 26.31
N CYS A 355 18.94 6.08 27.50
CA CYS A 355 18.23 6.49 28.69
C CYS A 355 19.20 7.07 29.72
N VAL A 356 18.92 8.28 30.17
CA VAL A 356 19.63 8.92 31.28
C VAL A 356 18.61 9.15 32.39
N ALA A 357 18.81 8.50 33.53
CA ALA A 357 17.95 8.62 34.69
C ALA A 357 18.69 9.33 35.83
N ASP A 358 18.15 10.44 36.28
CA ASP A 358 18.59 11.17 37.48
C ASP A 358 17.59 10.94 38.61
N LEU A 359 18.04 10.33 39.70
CA LEU A 359 17.24 10.19 40.92
C LEU A 359 17.48 11.42 41.79
N PHE A 360 16.39 12.07 42.17
CA PHE A 360 16.44 13.23 43.05
C PHE A 360 16.54 12.81 44.52
N ALA A 361 17.20 13.63 45.33
CA ALA A 361 17.22 13.44 46.76
C ALA A 361 15.80 13.27 47.34
N ALA A 362 15.66 12.47 48.36
CA ALA A 362 14.41 12.33 49.11
C ALA A 362 13.95 13.69 49.63
N ALA A 363 12.63 13.90 49.72
CA ALA A 363 12.13 15.09 50.40
C ALA A 363 12.61 15.10 51.86
N GLN A 364 13.04 16.26 52.35
CA GLN A 364 13.61 16.39 53.67
C GLN A 364 12.70 15.78 54.76
N GLY A 365 13.23 14.79 55.49
CA GLY A 365 12.51 14.08 56.56
C GLY A 365 11.67 12.87 56.12
N SER A 366 11.59 12.54 54.84
CA SER A 366 10.88 11.34 54.35
C SER A 366 11.85 10.17 54.21
N ALA A 367 11.55 9.05 54.84
CA ALA A 367 12.33 7.83 54.68
C ALA A 367 12.02 7.18 53.31
N VAL A 368 13.07 6.84 52.58
CA VAL A 368 13.03 6.15 51.29
C VAL A 368 13.65 4.76 51.44
N SER A 369 13.03 3.76 50.89
CA SER A 369 13.51 2.37 50.90
C SER A 369 13.93 1.94 49.52
N LEU A 370 15.22 1.71 49.30
CA LEU A 370 15.81 1.27 48.05
C LEU A 370 16.47 -0.09 48.18
N ARG A 371 16.46 -0.83 47.08
CA ARG A 371 17.16 -2.11 46.90
C ARG A 371 17.93 -2.12 45.59
N ALA A 372 19.06 -2.77 45.56
CA ALA A 372 19.84 -2.97 44.32
C ALA A 372 19.04 -3.71 43.25
N THR A 373 18.02 -4.49 43.66
CA THR A 373 17.09 -5.18 42.75
C THR A 373 15.89 -4.34 42.32
N ASP A 374 15.78 -3.11 42.79
CA ASP A 374 14.78 -2.19 42.30
C ASP A 374 15.09 -1.87 40.84
N PHE A 375 14.04 -1.75 40.03
CA PHE A 375 14.21 -1.67 38.56
C PHE A 375 13.37 -0.55 37.95
N MET A 376 13.81 -0.15 36.77
CA MET A 376 12.98 0.53 35.78
C MET A 376 12.85 -0.38 34.56
N ARG A 377 11.62 -0.70 34.18
CA ARG A 377 11.29 -1.46 32.96
C ARG A 377 10.64 -0.56 31.94
N VAL A 378 10.99 -0.74 30.70
CA VAL A 378 10.39 -0.06 29.56
C VAL A 378 9.78 -1.11 28.63
N GLU A 379 8.50 -0.96 28.34
CA GLU A 379 7.75 -1.76 27.37
C GLU A 379 7.51 -0.88 26.16
N ALA A 380 8.03 -1.27 25.01
CA ALA A 380 7.88 -0.56 23.74
C ALA A 380 6.93 -1.36 22.85
N THR A 381 5.82 -0.75 22.47
CA THR A 381 4.85 -1.36 21.54
C THR A 381 4.48 -0.37 20.45
N SER A 382 4.30 -0.87 19.21
CA SER A 382 3.73 -0.07 18.15
C SER A 382 2.61 -0.83 17.46
N SER A 383 1.65 -0.09 16.90
CA SER A 383 0.76 -0.62 15.87
C SER A 383 1.54 -0.76 14.55
N SER A 384 0.91 -1.34 13.54
CA SER A 384 1.45 -1.29 12.18
C SER A 384 1.70 0.16 11.76
N VAL A 385 2.93 0.46 11.38
CA VAL A 385 3.37 1.80 10.99
C VAL A 385 3.32 1.90 9.47
N VAL A 386 2.49 2.81 8.95
CA VAL A 386 2.35 3.03 7.52
C VAL A 386 3.48 3.92 7.03
N VAL A 387 4.15 3.47 5.98
CA VAL A 387 5.29 4.12 5.36
C VAL A 387 4.83 5.05 4.23
N ASP A 388 5.39 6.26 4.16
CA ASP A 388 5.23 7.15 3.01
C ASP A 388 6.21 6.80 1.90
N SER A 389 7.48 6.67 2.26
CA SER A 389 8.55 6.22 1.36
C SER A 389 9.68 5.58 2.14
N ALA A 390 10.44 4.72 1.48
CA ALA A 390 11.58 4.03 2.07
C ALA A 390 12.73 3.86 1.08
N ILE A 391 13.94 3.82 1.59
CA ILE A 391 15.12 3.27 0.93
C ILE A 391 15.40 1.95 1.62
N ALA A 392 15.07 0.85 0.97
CA ALA A 392 15.09 -0.46 1.58
C ALA A 392 15.33 -1.56 0.56
N VAL A 393 15.76 -2.72 1.03
CA VAL A 393 15.64 -3.97 0.29
C VAL A 393 14.31 -4.60 0.69
N LEU A 394 13.37 -4.61 -0.23
CA LEU A 394 12.06 -5.19 0.00
C LEU A 394 12.15 -6.72 0.02
N LYS A 395 11.46 -7.36 0.95
CA LYS A 395 11.16 -8.79 0.81
C LYS A 395 10.27 -9.02 -0.43
N PRO A 396 10.26 -10.21 -1.03
CA PRO A 396 9.38 -10.51 -2.13
C PRO A 396 7.94 -10.11 -1.79
N THR A 397 7.45 -9.08 -2.48
CA THR A 397 6.14 -8.49 -2.20
C THR A 397 5.27 -8.62 -3.43
N MET A 398 4.14 -9.30 -3.29
CA MET A 398 3.20 -9.55 -4.37
C MET A 398 2.16 -8.42 -4.46
N ILE A 399 2.03 -7.84 -5.64
CA ILE A 399 0.96 -6.91 -6.01
C ILE A 399 -0.01 -7.67 -6.90
N VAL A 400 -1.24 -7.84 -6.44
CA VAL A 400 -2.31 -8.46 -7.24
C VAL A 400 -2.89 -7.42 -8.18
N ILE A 401 -2.98 -7.78 -9.47
CA ILE A 401 -3.60 -6.98 -10.52
C ILE A 401 -4.94 -7.62 -10.87
N ASP A 402 -5.99 -6.85 -10.87
CA ASP A 402 -7.34 -7.24 -11.30
C ASP A 402 -8.06 -5.99 -11.84
N GLU A 403 -7.74 -5.66 -13.08
CA GLU A 403 -8.20 -4.44 -13.72
C GLU A 403 -9.06 -4.75 -14.94
N ARG A 404 -10.02 -3.88 -15.24
CA ARG A 404 -10.83 -3.96 -16.44
C ARG A 404 -10.46 -2.84 -17.41
N VAL A 405 -10.17 -3.26 -18.62
CA VAL A 405 -9.78 -2.38 -19.73
C VAL A 405 -10.94 -2.33 -20.72
N ALA A 406 -11.60 -1.19 -20.86
CA ALA A 406 -12.72 -1.02 -21.77
C ALA A 406 -12.26 -1.11 -23.24
N LEU A 407 -12.94 -1.94 -24.04
CA LEU A 407 -12.76 -2.02 -25.47
C LEU A 407 -13.80 -1.10 -26.13
N LYS A 408 -13.33 -0.01 -26.74
CA LYS A 408 -14.21 0.90 -27.47
C LYS A 408 -14.46 0.37 -28.90
N LEU A 409 -15.29 -0.65 -29.01
CA LEU A 409 -15.60 -1.31 -30.30
C LEU A 409 -16.81 -0.71 -31.03
N GLY A 410 -17.42 0.33 -30.47
CA GLY A 410 -18.60 0.98 -31.04
C GLY A 410 -19.80 0.04 -31.15
N GLU A 411 -20.70 0.32 -32.10
CA GLU A 411 -21.94 -0.47 -32.32
C GLU A 411 -21.69 -1.85 -32.95
N ILE A 412 -20.49 -2.09 -33.50
CA ILE A 412 -20.13 -3.37 -34.11
C ILE A 412 -20.21 -4.50 -33.08
N GLY A 413 -19.79 -4.23 -31.84
CA GLY A 413 -19.80 -5.23 -30.76
C GLY A 413 -21.18 -5.75 -30.39
N THR A 414 -22.25 -4.98 -30.65
CA THR A 414 -23.62 -5.33 -30.25
C THR A 414 -24.49 -5.86 -31.37
N LYS A 415 -24.15 -5.55 -32.65
CA LYS A 415 -25.00 -5.85 -33.81
C LYS A 415 -24.49 -7.00 -34.68
N PHE A 416 -23.22 -7.40 -34.50
CA PHE A 416 -22.61 -8.50 -35.22
C PHE A 416 -22.71 -9.79 -34.41
N SER A 417 -23.19 -10.86 -35.08
CA SER A 417 -23.06 -12.22 -34.57
C SER A 417 -22.45 -13.09 -35.67
N GLY A 418 -21.64 -14.07 -35.31
CA GLY A 418 -20.94 -14.93 -36.23
C GLY A 418 -19.53 -15.25 -35.77
N HIS A 419 -18.76 -15.94 -36.59
CA HIS A 419 -17.39 -16.30 -36.26
C HIS A 419 -16.41 -15.56 -37.16
N ILE A 420 -15.43 -14.89 -36.57
CA ILE A 420 -14.29 -14.28 -37.27
C ILE A 420 -13.04 -15.03 -36.83
N ASP A 421 -12.40 -15.69 -37.78
CA ASP A 421 -11.12 -16.36 -37.59
C ASP A 421 -9.99 -15.39 -37.95
N ILE A 422 -9.17 -15.07 -36.96
CA ILE A 422 -8.05 -14.14 -37.09
C ILE A 422 -6.77 -14.95 -36.94
N PRO A 423 -6.00 -15.20 -38.03
CA PRO A 423 -4.84 -16.10 -37.96
C PRO A 423 -3.69 -15.52 -37.13
N ALA A 424 -3.54 -14.21 -37.12
CA ALA A 424 -2.50 -13.54 -36.36
C ALA A 424 -2.88 -12.09 -36.07
N ALA A 425 -2.47 -11.61 -34.91
CA ALA A 425 -2.57 -10.20 -34.52
C ALA A 425 -1.36 -9.82 -33.66
N SER A 426 -0.95 -8.56 -33.72
CA SER A 426 0.12 -8.06 -32.85
C SER A 426 -0.47 -7.44 -31.60
N MET A 427 -0.06 -7.93 -30.45
CA MET A 427 -0.38 -7.34 -29.15
C MET A 427 0.92 -7.07 -28.41
N ILE A 428 1.09 -5.82 -27.98
CA ILE A 428 2.27 -5.37 -27.27
C ILE A 428 1.81 -4.75 -25.96
N PHE A 429 2.31 -5.27 -24.86
CA PHE A 429 2.14 -4.69 -23.55
C PHE A 429 3.38 -3.92 -23.14
N THR A 430 3.23 -2.65 -22.82
CA THR A 430 4.31 -1.79 -22.34
C THR A 430 4.03 -1.42 -20.88
N PRO A 431 4.70 -2.09 -19.91
CA PRO A 431 4.59 -1.72 -18.52
C PRO A 431 5.10 -0.31 -18.28
N GLN A 432 4.39 0.43 -17.46
CA GLN A 432 4.79 1.75 -16.97
C GLN A 432 4.87 1.68 -15.46
N THR A 433 6.06 1.91 -14.91
CA THR A 433 6.25 1.84 -13.47
C THR A 433 7.22 2.90 -12.99
N SER A 434 6.92 3.50 -11.86
CA SER A 434 7.86 4.35 -11.11
C SER A 434 8.67 3.56 -10.08
N ILE A 435 8.43 2.26 -9.97
CA ILE A 435 9.11 1.36 -9.03
C ILE A 435 10.42 0.89 -9.65
N LYS A 436 11.54 1.20 -8.99
CA LYS A 436 12.90 0.85 -9.47
C LYS A 436 13.48 -0.31 -8.65
N VAL A 437 12.78 -1.43 -8.63
CA VAL A 437 13.26 -2.67 -8.03
C VAL A 437 13.17 -3.80 -9.04
N PRO A 438 13.95 -4.88 -8.91
CA PRO A 438 13.74 -6.09 -9.68
C PRO A 438 12.30 -6.56 -9.52
N MET A 439 11.66 -6.96 -10.63
CA MET A 439 10.29 -7.44 -10.58
C MET A 439 10.04 -8.59 -11.55
N GLU A 440 9.11 -9.43 -11.18
CA GLU A 440 8.58 -10.52 -12.01
C GLU A 440 7.10 -10.29 -12.22
N MET A 441 6.65 -10.42 -13.46
CA MET A 441 5.27 -10.22 -13.85
C MET A 441 4.69 -11.49 -14.44
N ASN A 442 3.51 -11.87 -13.96
CA ASN A 442 2.71 -12.98 -14.45
C ASN A 442 1.26 -12.50 -14.57
N LEU A 443 0.88 -12.09 -15.77
CA LEU A 443 -0.45 -11.56 -16.07
C LEU A 443 -1.11 -12.38 -17.18
N ARG A 444 -2.45 -12.34 -17.22
CA ARG A 444 -3.25 -12.86 -18.31
C ARG A 444 -4.40 -11.91 -18.62
N PHE A 445 -4.77 -11.88 -19.87
CA PHE A 445 -5.95 -11.18 -20.36
C PHE A 445 -7.11 -12.16 -20.41
N GLU A 446 -8.23 -11.79 -19.84
CA GLU A 446 -9.46 -12.60 -19.81
C GLU A 446 -10.60 -11.87 -20.49
N ALA A 447 -11.38 -12.58 -21.27
CA ALA A 447 -12.63 -12.11 -21.85
C ALA A 447 -13.69 -13.21 -21.80
N LYS A 448 -14.96 -12.84 -21.83
CA LYS A 448 -16.05 -13.79 -22.01
C LYS A 448 -16.40 -13.89 -23.48
N ASN A 449 -16.47 -15.10 -24.00
CA ASN A 449 -16.95 -15.32 -25.36
C ASN A 449 -18.50 -15.32 -25.43
N GLY A 450 -19.07 -15.48 -26.64
CA GLY A 450 -20.50 -15.49 -26.89
C GLY A 450 -21.31 -16.54 -26.11
N THR A 451 -20.66 -17.61 -25.63
CA THR A 451 -21.28 -18.64 -24.80
C THR A 451 -21.16 -18.35 -23.30
N GLY A 452 -20.54 -17.23 -22.93
CA GLY A 452 -20.27 -16.86 -21.53
C GLY A 452 -19.06 -17.55 -20.91
N LYS A 453 -18.32 -18.39 -21.66
CA LYS A 453 -17.11 -19.05 -21.22
C LYS A 453 -15.95 -18.03 -21.22
N THR A 454 -15.19 -18.02 -20.13
CA THR A 454 -13.98 -17.21 -20.04
C THR A 454 -12.88 -17.82 -20.89
N VAL A 455 -12.35 -17.03 -21.79
CA VAL A 455 -11.12 -17.28 -22.58
C VAL A 455 -9.99 -16.44 -22.04
N SER A 456 -8.78 -16.94 -22.11
CA SER A 456 -7.62 -16.23 -21.58
C SER A 456 -6.44 -16.27 -22.54
N LEU A 457 -5.70 -15.16 -22.58
CA LEU A 457 -4.41 -15.03 -23.25
C LEU A 457 -3.34 -14.84 -22.17
N GLN A 458 -2.48 -15.85 -21.98
CA GLN A 458 -1.41 -15.82 -21.00
C GLN A 458 -0.25 -14.99 -21.51
N MET A 459 0.23 -14.06 -20.68
CA MET A 459 1.46 -13.32 -20.93
C MET A 459 2.68 -14.18 -20.60
N PRO A 460 3.77 -14.12 -21.38
CA PRO A 460 5.03 -14.73 -20.97
C PRO A 460 5.50 -14.16 -19.63
N VAL A 461 5.89 -15.04 -18.70
CA VAL A 461 6.47 -14.60 -17.42
C VAL A 461 7.74 -13.80 -17.70
N THR A 462 7.80 -12.58 -17.21
CA THR A 462 8.88 -11.66 -17.52
C THR A 462 9.52 -11.14 -16.25
N LYS A 463 10.87 -11.21 -16.19
CA LYS A 463 11.69 -10.65 -15.11
C LYS A 463 12.49 -9.46 -15.63
N GLY A 464 12.64 -8.43 -14.79
CA GLY A 464 13.46 -7.27 -15.09
C GLY A 464 14.14 -6.70 -13.86
N ALA A 465 15.41 -6.37 -13.96
CA ALA A 465 16.22 -5.86 -12.84
C ALA A 465 15.86 -4.42 -12.42
N ASN A 466 15.48 -3.56 -13.38
CA ASN A 466 15.16 -2.15 -13.14
C ASN A 466 13.83 -1.75 -13.78
N GLY A 467 12.83 -2.60 -13.64
CA GLY A 467 11.56 -2.47 -14.33
C GLY A 467 11.39 -3.53 -15.42
N LEU A 468 10.28 -3.46 -16.12
CA LEU A 468 9.91 -4.44 -17.14
C LEU A 468 9.98 -3.77 -18.52
N GLY A 469 10.62 -4.43 -19.48
CA GLY A 469 10.62 -4.03 -20.86
C GLY A 469 9.26 -4.27 -21.54
N THR A 470 9.15 -3.80 -22.76
CA THR A 470 8.00 -4.07 -23.63
C THR A 470 7.86 -5.57 -23.90
N ILE A 471 6.66 -6.10 -23.79
CA ILE A 471 6.35 -7.53 -23.94
C ILE A 471 5.48 -7.70 -25.18
N ALA A 472 5.98 -8.45 -26.16
CA ALA A 472 5.23 -8.83 -27.33
C ALA A 472 4.65 -10.24 -27.14
N PHE A 473 3.38 -10.40 -27.47
CA PHE A 473 2.71 -11.70 -27.48
C PHE A 473 2.97 -12.41 -28.82
N ALA A 474 2.94 -13.73 -28.82
CA ALA A 474 3.02 -14.50 -30.06
C ALA A 474 1.78 -14.18 -30.93
N PRO A 475 1.98 -13.79 -32.21
CA PRO A 475 0.86 -13.30 -33.03
C PRO A 475 -0.27 -14.32 -33.20
N GLY A 476 0.06 -15.62 -33.30
CA GLY A 476 -0.94 -16.69 -33.41
C GLY A 476 -1.78 -16.88 -32.14
N ASP A 477 -1.17 -16.72 -30.95
CA ASP A 477 -1.91 -16.81 -29.67
C ASP A 477 -2.89 -15.65 -29.54
N VAL A 478 -2.48 -14.44 -29.94
CA VAL A 478 -3.36 -13.26 -29.94
C VAL A 478 -4.51 -13.46 -30.95
N GLY A 479 -4.20 -13.93 -32.16
CA GLY A 479 -5.21 -14.25 -33.17
C GLY A 479 -6.20 -15.28 -32.66
N GLY A 480 -5.72 -16.38 -32.10
CA GLY A 480 -6.55 -17.44 -31.52
C GLY A 480 -7.44 -16.94 -30.37
N PHE A 481 -6.92 -16.07 -29.50
CA PHE A 481 -7.70 -15.44 -28.43
C PHE A 481 -8.81 -14.55 -29.01
N LEU A 482 -8.50 -13.69 -29.97
CA LEU A 482 -9.47 -12.80 -30.62
C LEU A 482 -10.55 -13.59 -31.38
N SER A 483 -10.17 -14.65 -32.08
CA SER A 483 -11.10 -15.53 -32.79
C SER A 483 -12.13 -16.15 -31.85
N GLN A 484 -11.74 -16.56 -30.64
CA GLN A 484 -12.63 -17.17 -29.66
C GLN A 484 -13.67 -16.19 -29.08
N ILE A 485 -13.40 -14.89 -29.09
CA ILE A 485 -14.32 -13.85 -28.58
C ILE A 485 -15.08 -13.13 -29.71
N SER A 486 -14.77 -13.40 -30.96
CA SER A 486 -15.29 -12.65 -32.12
C SER A 486 -16.79 -12.77 -32.34
N GLY A 487 -17.41 -13.86 -31.87
CA GLY A 487 -18.86 -14.09 -32.01
C GLY A 487 -19.73 -13.26 -31.04
N ASN A 488 -19.13 -12.66 -30.05
CA ASN A 488 -19.75 -11.72 -29.10
C ASN A 488 -18.63 -10.90 -28.48
N LEU A 489 -18.28 -9.83 -29.15
CA LEU A 489 -17.17 -8.98 -28.74
C LEU A 489 -17.45 -8.38 -27.36
N PRO A 490 -16.57 -8.58 -26.37
CA PRO A 490 -16.77 -8.07 -25.03
C PRO A 490 -16.57 -6.56 -24.94
N ASP A 491 -17.29 -5.90 -24.06
CA ASP A 491 -17.13 -4.47 -23.81
C ASP A 491 -15.79 -4.14 -23.12
N SER A 492 -15.20 -5.13 -22.47
CA SER A 492 -13.95 -4.98 -21.73
C SER A 492 -13.14 -6.27 -21.69
N LEU A 493 -11.82 -6.12 -21.62
CA LEU A 493 -10.89 -7.17 -21.22
C LEU A 493 -10.57 -7.03 -19.73
N ARG A 494 -10.49 -8.15 -19.03
CA ARG A 494 -10.01 -8.19 -17.65
C ARG A 494 -8.54 -8.60 -17.66
N VAL A 495 -7.69 -7.82 -16.99
CA VAL A 495 -6.27 -8.10 -16.79
C VAL A 495 -6.08 -8.62 -15.39
N VAL A 496 -5.69 -9.88 -15.24
CA VAL A 496 -5.52 -10.52 -13.92
C VAL A 496 -4.15 -11.15 -13.78
N GLY A 497 -3.66 -11.16 -12.55
CA GLY A 497 -2.40 -11.82 -12.21
C GLY A 497 -1.68 -11.12 -11.08
N ASN A 498 -0.36 -11.19 -11.09
CA ASN A 498 0.47 -10.57 -10.07
C ASN A 498 1.78 -10.00 -10.63
N VAL A 499 2.29 -9.02 -9.89
CA VAL A 499 3.64 -8.50 -10.03
C VAL A 499 4.34 -8.74 -8.70
N VAL A 500 5.45 -9.47 -8.70
CA VAL A 500 6.27 -9.71 -7.52
C VAL A 500 7.46 -8.76 -7.55
N LEU A 501 7.55 -7.90 -6.55
CA LEU A 501 8.69 -7.01 -6.36
C LEU A 501 9.80 -7.77 -5.66
N ASN A 502 11.04 -7.62 -6.14
CA ASN A 502 12.24 -8.28 -5.63
C ASN A 502 12.08 -9.81 -5.46
N PRO A 503 11.68 -10.55 -6.52
CA PRO A 503 11.33 -11.97 -6.42
C PRO A 503 12.47 -12.85 -5.87
N ASP A 504 13.71 -12.50 -6.19
CA ASP A 504 14.90 -13.27 -5.81
C ASP A 504 15.54 -12.76 -4.50
N PHE A 505 14.89 -11.81 -3.79
CA PHE A 505 15.39 -11.16 -2.58
C PHE A 505 16.84 -10.67 -2.73
N ASP A 506 17.12 -9.94 -3.80
CA ASP A 506 18.43 -9.31 -3.99
C ASP A 506 18.68 -8.26 -2.90
N THR A 507 19.66 -8.53 -2.03
CA THR A 507 20.03 -7.68 -0.90
C THR A 507 21.12 -6.67 -1.24
N THR A 508 21.65 -6.68 -2.45
CA THR A 508 22.81 -5.86 -2.82
C THR A 508 22.43 -4.44 -3.23
N ALA A 509 21.18 -4.22 -3.65
CA ALA A 509 20.71 -2.93 -4.16
C ALA A 509 19.46 -2.44 -3.42
N PRO A 510 19.58 -1.60 -2.36
CA PRO A 510 18.44 -0.95 -1.77
C PRO A 510 17.81 0.01 -2.79
N ALA A 511 16.50 -0.04 -2.90
CA ALA A 511 15.75 0.80 -3.82
C ALA A 511 14.83 1.78 -3.08
N ALA A 512 14.60 2.95 -3.71
CA ALA A 512 13.61 3.89 -3.23
C ALA A 512 12.21 3.45 -3.67
N ILE A 513 11.32 3.29 -2.71
CA ILE A 513 9.91 2.99 -2.95
C ILE A 513 9.04 3.90 -2.10
N GLY A 514 7.91 4.33 -2.63
CA GLY A 514 6.96 5.18 -1.92
C GLY A 514 5.53 4.80 -2.23
N ARG A 515 4.60 5.26 -1.41
CA ARG A 515 3.17 5.00 -1.58
C ARG A 515 2.62 5.55 -2.91
N ASN A 516 3.23 6.61 -3.46
CA ASN A 516 2.88 7.18 -4.75
C ASN A 516 3.52 6.42 -5.93
N CYS A 517 4.37 5.44 -5.66
CA CYS A 517 4.88 4.57 -6.69
C CYS A 517 3.72 3.74 -7.27
N SER A 518 3.70 3.64 -8.58
CA SER A 518 2.60 3.01 -9.31
C SER A 518 3.11 2.02 -10.34
N PHE A 519 2.24 1.09 -10.65
CA PHE A 519 2.33 0.20 -11.78
C PHE A 519 1.14 0.44 -12.69
N ALA A 520 1.39 0.68 -13.96
CA ALA A 520 0.40 0.81 -15.03
C ALA A 520 0.89 0.04 -16.24
N GLY A 521 0.07 0.00 -17.29
CA GLY A 521 0.49 -0.60 -18.54
C GLY A 521 -0.31 -0.06 -19.73
N ASN A 522 0.35 -0.02 -20.88
CA ASN A 522 -0.29 0.31 -22.12
C ASN A 522 -0.33 -0.95 -23.01
N VAL A 523 -1.52 -1.31 -23.48
CA VAL A 523 -1.76 -2.39 -24.42
C VAL A 523 -1.97 -1.78 -25.79
N ASN A 524 -1.08 -2.08 -26.72
CA ASN A 524 -1.23 -1.75 -28.12
C ASN A 524 -1.64 -3.01 -28.88
N LEU A 525 -2.84 -3.00 -29.44
CA LEU A 525 -3.36 -4.08 -30.28
C LEU A 525 -3.40 -3.62 -31.72
N SER A 526 -2.83 -4.43 -32.60
CA SER A 526 -2.83 -4.21 -34.06
C SER A 526 -3.27 -5.50 -34.73
N VAL A 527 -4.44 -5.47 -35.34
CA VAL A 527 -5.06 -6.61 -36.01
C VAL A 527 -5.08 -6.34 -37.52
N PRO A 528 -4.24 -7.01 -38.30
CA PRO A 528 -4.38 -6.96 -39.76
C PRO A 528 -5.79 -7.40 -40.14
N LEU A 529 -6.43 -6.69 -41.05
CA LEU A 529 -7.70 -7.12 -41.63
C LEU A 529 -7.43 -8.27 -42.64
N SER A 530 -6.84 -9.33 -42.10
CA SER A 530 -6.66 -10.61 -42.75
C SER A 530 -7.44 -11.63 -41.93
N MET A 531 -8.62 -11.99 -42.38
CA MET A 531 -9.54 -12.79 -41.57
C MET A 531 -10.46 -13.66 -42.40
N ARG A 532 -11.04 -14.66 -41.78
CA ARG A 532 -12.14 -15.44 -42.34
C ARG A 532 -13.40 -15.17 -41.54
N ILE A 533 -14.50 -14.85 -42.21
CA ILE A 533 -15.81 -14.65 -41.61
C ILE A 533 -16.72 -15.80 -42.05
N SER A 534 -17.27 -16.51 -41.08
CA SER A 534 -18.28 -17.54 -41.31
C SER A 534 -19.53 -17.25 -40.47
N ASP A 535 -20.69 -17.47 -41.12
CA ASP A 535 -22.00 -17.27 -40.50
C ASP A 535 -22.18 -15.89 -39.83
N GLY A 536 -21.52 -14.87 -40.41
CA GLY A 536 -21.66 -13.49 -39.96
C GLY A 536 -23.07 -12.99 -40.25
N VAL A 537 -23.76 -12.50 -39.23
CA VAL A 537 -25.10 -11.93 -39.34
C VAL A 537 -25.12 -10.55 -38.69
N PHE A 538 -25.66 -9.62 -39.43
CA PHE A 538 -25.96 -8.29 -38.97
C PHE A 538 -27.45 -8.03 -39.14
N ALA A 539 -28.15 -7.65 -38.09
CA ALA A 539 -29.58 -7.37 -38.13
C ALA A 539 -29.86 -5.97 -37.57
N GLU A 540 -30.62 -5.20 -38.31
CA GLU A 540 -31.04 -3.88 -37.86
C GLU A 540 -32.51 -3.64 -38.22
N THR A 541 -33.22 -2.93 -37.32
CA THR A 541 -34.60 -2.50 -37.55
C THR A 541 -34.64 -0.98 -37.58
N LEU A 542 -35.02 -0.44 -38.74
CA LEU A 542 -35.09 1.00 -39.00
C LEU A 542 -36.55 1.45 -39.09
N VAL A 543 -36.82 2.70 -38.68
CA VAL A 543 -38.13 3.32 -38.89
C VAL A 543 -38.29 3.74 -40.33
N MET A 544 -39.40 3.39 -40.96
CA MET A 544 -39.69 3.79 -42.36
C MET A 544 -39.92 5.30 -42.44
N GLY A 545 -39.15 5.97 -43.34
CA GLY A 545 -39.24 7.41 -43.50
C GLY A 545 -38.44 8.23 -42.49
N ASP A 546 -37.65 7.62 -41.63
CA ASP A 546 -36.66 8.32 -40.84
C ASP A 546 -35.45 8.71 -41.71
N THR A 547 -35.34 9.97 -42.05
CA THR A 547 -34.26 10.52 -42.91
C THR A 547 -33.14 11.13 -42.09
N THR A 548 -33.37 11.42 -40.81
CA THR A 548 -32.42 12.04 -39.87
C THR A 548 -31.70 11.02 -39.00
N GLY A 549 -32.26 9.83 -38.82
CA GLY A 549 -31.70 8.78 -37.99
C GLY A 549 -32.00 8.95 -36.51
N ASP A 550 -33.00 9.75 -36.16
CA ASP A 550 -33.42 10.00 -34.81
C ASP A 550 -34.47 8.99 -34.28
N GLY A 551 -34.87 8.04 -35.10
CA GLY A 551 -35.86 7.02 -34.75
C GLY A 551 -37.30 7.46 -34.96
N THR A 552 -37.53 8.61 -35.59
CA THR A 552 -38.86 9.13 -35.96
C THR A 552 -39.02 9.23 -37.47
N ALA A 553 -40.25 9.01 -37.97
CA ALA A 553 -40.52 9.12 -39.40
C ALA A 553 -40.68 10.60 -39.82
N ASP A 554 -39.71 11.13 -40.57
CA ASP A 554 -39.74 12.50 -41.12
C ASP A 554 -40.58 12.63 -42.37
N HIS A 555 -40.66 11.56 -43.15
CA HIS A 555 -41.34 11.56 -44.45
C HIS A 555 -42.10 10.25 -44.67
N ARG A 556 -43.36 10.36 -45.04
CA ARG A 556 -44.17 9.24 -45.58
C ARG A 556 -44.64 9.57 -46.96
N ILE A 557 -44.66 8.56 -47.85
CA ILE A 557 -45.15 8.72 -49.22
C ILE A 557 -46.66 8.87 -49.18
N ASP A 558 -47.23 9.79 -50.02
CA ASP A 558 -48.66 9.95 -50.10
C ASP A 558 -49.33 8.66 -50.66
N PRO A 559 -50.29 8.06 -49.96
CA PRO A 559 -51.01 6.89 -50.44
C PRO A 559 -51.66 7.04 -51.82
N LYS A 560 -52.04 8.27 -52.16
CA LYS A 560 -52.64 8.57 -53.47
C LYS A 560 -51.66 8.47 -54.61
N GLU A 561 -50.42 8.83 -54.38
CA GLU A 561 -49.35 8.70 -55.39
C GLU A 561 -49.04 7.22 -55.65
N LEU A 562 -48.93 6.39 -54.62
CA LEU A 562 -48.69 4.96 -54.72
C LEU A 562 -49.81 4.21 -55.43
N SER A 563 -51.06 4.67 -55.37
CA SER A 563 -52.21 4.03 -56.00
C SER A 563 -52.18 4.01 -57.52
N SER A 564 -51.34 4.87 -58.14
CA SER A 564 -51.18 4.98 -59.60
C SER A 564 -50.17 4.01 -60.18
N PHE A 565 -49.42 3.31 -59.34
CA PHE A 565 -48.42 2.32 -59.77
C PHE A 565 -49.04 0.94 -59.84
N ASN A 566 -48.98 0.29 -60.99
CA ASN A 566 -49.49 -1.08 -61.17
C ASN A 566 -48.45 -2.13 -60.84
N ALA A 567 -47.21 -1.91 -61.23
CA ALA A 567 -46.08 -2.77 -60.95
C ALA A 567 -44.78 -1.97 -60.98
N GLY A 568 -43.77 -2.44 -60.31
CA GLY A 568 -42.43 -1.86 -60.32
C GLY A 568 -41.34 -2.94 -60.35
N ARG A 569 -40.28 -2.69 -61.13
CA ARG A 569 -39.09 -3.52 -61.15
C ARG A 569 -37.92 -2.65 -60.74
N MET A 570 -37.20 -3.07 -59.73
CA MET A 570 -35.93 -2.48 -59.34
C MET A 570 -34.77 -3.37 -59.79
N PHE A 571 -33.90 -2.86 -60.60
CA PHE A 571 -32.72 -3.58 -61.05
C PHE A 571 -31.53 -3.12 -60.21
N VAL A 572 -30.75 -4.08 -59.74
CA VAL A 572 -29.55 -3.84 -58.97
C VAL A 572 -28.39 -4.60 -59.61
N GLU A 573 -27.41 -3.85 -60.07
CA GLU A 573 -26.14 -4.42 -60.56
C GLU A 573 -25.02 -4.01 -59.61
N ILE A 574 -24.26 -5.01 -59.18
CA ILE A 574 -23.16 -4.81 -58.26
C ILE A 574 -21.90 -5.48 -58.82
N ASP A 575 -20.86 -4.68 -59.03
CA ASP A 575 -19.50 -5.18 -59.25
C ASP A 575 -18.78 -5.18 -57.90
N ASN A 576 -18.76 -6.34 -57.25
CA ASN A 576 -18.20 -6.50 -55.91
C ASN A 576 -16.73 -6.92 -55.99
N GLY A 577 -15.84 -5.99 -55.70
CA GLY A 577 -14.41 -6.23 -55.54
C GLY A 577 -13.99 -6.25 -54.06
N LEU A 578 -14.90 -6.58 -53.15
CA LEU A 578 -14.57 -6.89 -51.75
C LEU A 578 -14.41 -8.39 -51.58
N PRO A 579 -13.55 -8.86 -50.67
CA PRO A 579 -13.42 -10.28 -50.37
C PRO A 579 -14.57 -10.78 -49.43
N LEU A 580 -15.76 -10.20 -49.60
CA LEU A 580 -16.96 -10.45 -48.81
C LEU A 580 -18.14 -10.75 -49.68
N GLY A 581 -18.73 -11.94 -49.53
CA GLY A 581 -20.05 -12.26 -50.05
C GLY A 581 -21.13 -11.77 -49.05
N VAL A 582 -22.23 -11.25 -49.63
CA VAL A 582 -23.31 -10.67 -48.82
C VAL A 582 -24.63 -11.28 -49.27
N LYS A 583 -25.48 -11.67 -48.30
CA LYS A 583 -26.85 -12.06 -48.52
C LYS A 583 -27.75 -11.11 -47.76
N ILE A 584 -28.67 -10.45 -48.44
CA ILE A 584 -29.56 -9.43 -47.87
C ILE A 584 -30.99 -9.95 -47.87
N LYS A 585 -31.68 -9.76 -46.77
CA LYS A 585 -33.12 -10.00 -46.58
C LYS A 585 -33.73 -8.78 -45.93
N LEU A 586 -34.80 -8.25 -46.55
CA LEU A 586 -35.55 -7.14 -45.98
C LEU A 586 -36.94 -7.60 -45.60
N VAL A 587 -37.41 -7.18 -44.44
CA VAL A 587 -38.74 -7.48 -43.95
C VAL A 587 -39.42 -6.18 -43.54
N LEU A 588 -40.46 -5.81 -44.26
CA LEU A 588 -41.32 -4.67 -43.89
C LEU A 588 -42.26 -5.10 -42.75
N LEU A 589 -42.36 -4.30 -41.75
CA LEU A 589 -43.18 -4.60 -40.54
C LEU A 589 -44.18 -3.45 -40.32
N ASP A 590 -45.36 -3.85 -39.81
CA ASP A 590 -46.37 -2.89 -39.33
C ASP A 590 -45.98 -2.33 -37.92
N ARG A 591 -46.82 -1.44 -37.44
CA ARG A 591 -46.65 -0.82 -36.08
C ARG A 591 -46.56 -1.86 -34.96
N ASN A 592 -47.13 -3.04 -35.14
CA ASN A 592 -47.12 -4.15 -34.17
C ASN A 592 -45.93 -5.11 -34.43
N ARG A 593 -45.02 -4.75 -35.33
CA ARG A 593 -43.88 -5.56 -35.76
C ARG A 593 -44.30 -6.87 -36.46
N LYS A 594 -45.49 -6.91 -37.06
CA LYS A 594 -45.95 -8.04 -37.86
C LYS A 594 -45.42 -7.91 -39.29
N PRO A 595 -44.90 -8.97 -39.90
CA PRO A 595 -44.42 -8.92 -41.28
C PRO A 595 -45.51 -8.58 -42.26
N LEU A 596 -45.26 -7.62 -43.13
CA LEU A 596 -46.13 -7.19 -44.24
C LEU A 596 -45.59 -7.69 -45.59
N LEU A 597 -44.29 -7.59 -45.77
CA LEU A 597 -43.62 -7.97 -47.00
C LEU A 597 -42.23 -8.45 -46.71
N VAL A 598 -41.78 -9.50 -47.35
CA VAL A 598 -40.42 -10.03 -47.29
C VAL A 598 -39.79 -9.89 -48.66
N ILE A 599 -38.61 -9.34 -48.75
CA ILE A 599 -37.85 -9.15 -50.00
C ILE A 599 -36.52 -9.89 -49.87
N PRO A 600 -36.22 -10.85 -50.74
CA PRO A 600 -37.10 -11.46 -51.76
C PRO A 600 -38.25 -12.27 -51.12
N GLN A 601 -39.29 -12.49 -51.91
CA GLN A 601 -40.58 -13.04 -51.45
C GLN A 601 -40.56 -14.55 -51.13
N SER A 602 -39.65 -15.28 -51.73
CA SER A 602 -39.53 -16.72 -51.46
C SER A 602 -38.96 -17.00 -50.07
N GLU A 603 -39.61 -17.86 -49.34
CA GLU A 603 -39.18 -18.26 -48.00
C GLU A 603 -37.79 -18.94 -48.08
N GLY A 604 -36.81 -18.40 -47.37
CA GLY A 604 -35.41 -18.86 -47.43
C GLY A 604 -34.52 -18.18 -48.48
N ASP A 605 -35.10 -17.40 -49.40
CA ASP A 605 -34.30 -16.65 -50.42
C ASP A 605 -33.68 -15.36 -49.86
N SER A 606 -32.62 -14.93 -50.50
CA SER A 606 -31.90 -13.68 -50.15
C SER A 606 -31.32 -13.06 -51.46
N ILE A 607 -31.17 -11.76 -51.46
CA ILE A 607 -30.40 -11.09 -52.50
C ILE A 607 -28.93 -11.44 -52.27
N THR A 608 -28.38 -12.34 -53.08
CA THR A 608 -26.99 -12.78 -52.94
C THR A 608 -26.07 -11.96 -53.84
N ILE A 609 -25.05 -11.38 -53.22
CA ILE A 609 -23.95 -10.65 -53.84
C ILE A 609 -22.69 -11.50 -53.64
N ALA A 610 -22.15 -12.04 -54.75
CA ALA A 610 -20.95 -12.86 -54.67
C ALA A 610 -19.74 -12.05 -54.19
N ALA A 611 -18.84 -12.67 -53.45
CA ALA A 611 -17.55 -12.06 -53.13
C ALA A 611 -16.69 -11.87 -54.37
N GLY A 612 -15.80 -10.91 -54.38
CA GLY A 612 -14.75 -10.78 -55.39
C GLY A 612 -13.95 -12.08 -55.56
N ILE A 613 -13.39 -12.28 -56.74
CA ILE A 613 -12.57 -13.46 -57.03
C ILE A 613 -11.25 -13.33 -56.28
N VAL A 614 -11.03 -14.22 -55.31
CA VAL A 614 -9.86 -14.18 -54.43
C VAL A 614 -8.84 -15.24 -54.84
N ALA A 615 -7.57 -14.84 -54.92
CA ALA A 615 -6.44 -15.75 -55.05
C ALA A 615 -5.28 -15.25 -54.15
N GLY A 616 -4.67 -16.17 -53.40
CA GLY A 616 -3.60 -15.81 -52.43
C GLY A 616 -4.05 -14.92 -51.27
N GLY A 617 -5.34 -14.87 -50.97
CA GLY A 617 -5.93 -14.00 -49.95
C GLY A 617 -6.39 -12.63 -50.48
N ASP A 618 -5.96 -12.18 -51.65
CA ASP A 618 -6.28 -10.86 -52.24
C ASP A 618 -7.31 -10.97 -53.37
N VAL A 619 -8.12 -9.94 -53.51
CA VAL A 619 -9.09 -9.84 -54.58
C VAL A 619 -8.36 -9.57 -55.91
N GLN A 620 -8.54 -10.46 -56.89
CA GLN A 620 -7.94 -10.33 -58.22
C GLN A 620 -8.88 -9.67 -59.21
N ALA A 621 -10.18 -9.90 -59.08
CA ALA A 621 -11.19 -9.33 -59.94
C ALA A 621 -12.53 -9.17 -59.19
N PRO A 622 -13.35 -8.17 -59.53
CA PRO A 622 -14.68 -8.04 -58.98
C PRO A 622 -15.62 -9.14 -59.50
N ALA A 623 -16.51 -9.61 -58.62
CA ALA A 623 -17.62 -10.47 -59.03
C ALA A 623 -18.81 -9.60 -59.45
N HIS A 624 -19.36 -9.90 -60.62
CA HIS A 624 -20.57 -9.23 -61.10
C HIS A 624 -21.82 -9.96 -60.58
N SER A 625 -22.73 -9.20 -59.99
CA SER A 625 -24.05 -9.69 -59.54
C SER A 625 -25.14 -8.79 -60.08
N SER A 626 -26.09 -9.38 -60.78
CA SER A 626 -27.27 -8.67 -61.28
C SER A 626 -28.53 -9.33 -60.73
N ARG A 627 -29.42 -8.56 -60.16
CA ARG A 627 -30.71 -8.98 -59.61
C ARG A 627 -31.77 -7.95 -59.89
N PHE A 628 -32.99 -8.42 -59.98
CA PHE A 628 -34.15 -7.52 -60.01
C PHE A 628 -35.15 -7.96 -58.94
N VAL A 629 -35.88 -7.03 -58.40
CA VAL A 629 -36.97 -7.21 -57.49
C VAL A 629 -38.23 -6.72 -58.18
N GLU A 630 -39.20 -7.58 -58.39
CA GLU A 630 -40.52 -7.22 -58.88
C GLU A 630 -41.47 -6.96 -57.72
N LEU A 631 -42.16 -5.86 -57.75
CA LEU A 631 -43.19 -5.50 -56.80
C LEU A 631 -44.52 -5.32 -57.53
N GLN A 632 -45.49 -6.10 -57.20
CA GLN A 632 -46.87 -5.97 -57.68
C GLN A 632 -47.61 -4.86 -56.94
N ASN A 633 -48.75 -4.41 -57.44
CA ASN A 633 -49.49 -3.33 -56.79
C ASN A 633 -49.74 -3.55 -55.27
N ALA A 634 -50.16 -4.75 -54.86
CA ALA A 634 -50.41 -5.10 -53.47
C ALA A 634 -49.14 -4.92 -52.57
N GLU A 635 -47.98 -5.22 -53.12
CA GLU A 635 -46.70 -5.13 -52.42
C GLU A 635 -46.21 -3.67 -52.33
N ILE A 636 -46.45 -2.90 -53.41
CA ILE A 636 -46.22 -1.45 -53.43
C ILE A 636 -47.10 -0.79 -52.37
N GLN A 637 -48.36 -1.21 -52.20
CA GLN A 637 -49.24 -0.71 -51.16
C GLN A 637 -48.76 -1.08 -49.75
N SER A 638 -48.05 -2.19 -49.58
CA SER A 638 -47.46 -2.57 -48.30
C SER A 638 -46.40 -1.58 -47.81
N LEU A 639 -45.70 -0.88 -48.72
CA LEU A 639 -44.76 0.19 -48.38
C LEU A 639 -45.46 1.36 -47.66
N ASN A 640 -46.74 1.59 -47.97
CA ASN A 640 -47.49 2.68 -47.38
C ASN A 640 -47.92 2.45 -45.92
N VAL A 641 -48.07 1.18 -45.53
CA VAL A 641 -48.55 0.78 -44.19
C VAL A 641 -47.39 0.27 -43.32
N ALA A 642 -46.21 0.15 -43.85
CA ALA A 642 -45.05 -0.23 -43.09
C ALA A 642 -44.57 0.91 -42.18
N ASP A 643 -44.34 0.60 -40.91
CA ASP A 643 -43.75 1.52 -39.93
C ASP A 643 -42.25 1.23 -39.73
N PHE A 644 -41.82 -0.04 -39.97
CA PHE A 644 -40.42 -0.44 -39.79
C PHE A 644 -39.95 -1.30 -40.97
N VAL A 645 -38.64 -1.25 -41.22
CA VAL A 645 -37.94 -2.19 -42.07
C VAL A 645 -36.86 -2.89 -41.27
N GLN A 646 -36.96 -4.21 -41.19
CA GLN A 646 -35.93 -5.05 -40.62
C GLN A 646 -35.00 -5.53 -41.73
N MET A 647 -33.73 -5.20 -41.62
CA MET A 647 -32.69 -5.62 -42.55
C MET A 647 -31.86 -6.74 -41.91
N GLY A 648 -31.85 -7.91 -42.50
CA GLY A 648 -30.93 -9.00 -42.16
C GLY A 648 -29.85 -9.10 -43.23
N VAL A 649 -28.60 -9.03 -42.82
CA VAL A 649 -27.44 -9.15 -43.70
C VAL A 649 -26.58 -10.31 -43.22
N ALA A 650 -26.47 -11.36 -44.00
CA ALA A 650 -25.50 -12.41 -43.76
C ALA A 650 -24.23 -12.14 -44.58
N ILE A 651 -23.09 -12.26 -43.95
CA ILE A 651 -21.77 -11.99 -44.51
C ILE A 651 -20.86 -13.19 -44.39
N SER A 652 -20.10 -13.50 -45.44
CA SER A 652 -19.10 -14.57 -45.41
C SER A 652 -17.95 -14.24 -46.36
N THR A 653 -16.76 -14.71 -45.98
CA THR A 653 -15.60 -14.68 -46.91
C THR A 653 -15.59 -15.92 -47.79
N PRO A 654 -15.04 -15.84 -49.04
CA PRO A 654 -14.94 -17.00 -49.91
C PRO A 654 -13.84 -17.97 -49.45
N GLY A 655 -14.04 -19.25 -49.68
CA GLY A 655 -13.04 -20.30 -49.40
C GLY A 655 -12.90 -20.63 -47.92
N SER A 656 -11.83 -21.39 -47.60
CA SER A 656 -11.54 -21.88 -46.24
C SER A 656 -10.38 -21.13 -45.56
N GLY A 657 -9.66 -20.29 -46.29
CA GLY A 657 -8.54 -19.49 -45.76
C GLY A 657 -8.92 -18.07 -45.41
N PRO A 658 -8.01 -17.33 -44.75
CA PRO A 658 -8.17 -15.90 -44.48
C PRO A 658 -8.07 -15.10 -45.80
N VAL A 659 -8.78 -13.99 -45.83
CA VAL A 659 -8.75 -13.01 -46.94
C VAL A 659 -8.29 -11.66 -46.45
N ASN A 660 -7.59 -10.91 -47.28
CA ASN A 660 -7.08 -9.59 -46.95
C ASN A 660 -8.05 -8.51 -47.43
N PHE A 661 -8.24 -7.49 -46.61
CA PHE A 661 -8.98 -6.29 -46.95
C PHE A 661 -7.98 -5.18 -47.24
N ASN A 662 -7.99 -4.71 -48.51
CA ASN A 662 -7.03 -3.73 -48.98
C ASN A 662 -7.71 -2.39 -49.33
N THR A 663 -6.98 -1.28 -49.30
CA THR A 663 -7.48 0.04 -49.70
C THR A 663 -7.99 0.07 -51.12
N THR A 664 -7.44 -0.81 -51.99
CA THR A 664 -7.81 -0.93 -53.42
C THR A 664 -9.14 -1.64 -53.63
N ASP A 665 -9.65 -2.34 -52.62
CA ASP A 665 -10.89 -3.09 -52.71
C ASP A 665 -12.07 -2.11 -52.80
N ARG A 666 -12.98 -2.39 -53.75
CA ARG A 666 -14.07 -1.48 -54.06
C ARG A 666 -15.33 -2.24 -54.46
N VAL A 667 -16.46 -1.61 -54.22
CA VAL A 667 -17.76 -2.07 -54.71
C VAL A 667 -18.40 -0.97 -55.53
N ARG A 668 -18.86 -1.33 -56.75
CA ARG A 668 -19.64 -0.43 -57.61
C ARG A 668 -21.09 -0.90 -57.58
N VAL A 669 -22.01 0.01 -57.31
CA VAL A 669 -23.44 -0.25 -57.25
C VAL A 669 -24.14 0.60 -58.30
N ARG A 670 -24.93 -0.06 -59.13
CA ARG A 670 -25.84 0.58 -60.09
C ARG A 670 -27.25 0.12 -59.78
N VAL A 671 -28.16 1.06 -59.63
CA VAL A 671 -29.56 0.81 -59.39
C VAL A 671 -30.40 1.67 -60.28
N TRP A 672 -31.33 1.02 -60.96
CA TRP A 672 -32.37 1.74 -61.70
C TRP A 672 -33.71 1.03 -61.52
N THR A 673 -34.80 1.76 -61.75
CA THR A 673 -36.15 1.25 -61.63
C THR A 673 -36.92 1.39 -62.96
N GLN A 674 -37.82 0.45 -63.21
CA GLN A 674 -38.87 0.53 -64.22
C GLN A 674 -40.20 0.45 -63.51
N PHE A 675 -41.07 1.43 -63.76
CA PHE A 675 -42.43 1.47 -63.21
C PHE A 675 -43.46 1.45 -64.34
N SER A 676 -44.50 0.65 -64.19
CA SER A 676 -45.68 0.71 -65.02
C SER A 676 -46.72 1.63 -64.32
N TYR A 677 -46.85 2.81 -64.91
CA TYR A 677 -47.75 3.86 -64.40
C TYR A 677 -49.02 3.94 -65.24
N ARG A 678 -50.16 3.83 -64.57
CA ARG A 678 -51.47 3.95 -65.22
C ARG A 678 -51.86 5.42 -65.34
N VAL A 679 -51.82 5.89 -66.57
CA VAL A 679 -52.34 7.21 -66.88
C VAL A 679 -53.87 7.14 -66.91
N LYS A 680 -54.50 7.85 -65.98
CA LYS A 680 -55.94 8.10 -65.95
C LYS A 680 -56.11 9.52 -66.41
N PRO A 681 -56.69 9.71 -67.63
CA PRO A 681 -56.92 11.04 -68.18
C PRO A 681 -57.89 11.84 -67.31
#